data_851014891427c258c7c3af4cccb8b864
#
_entry.id   851014891427c258c7c3af4cccb8b864
#
_cell.length_a   1.000
_cell.length_b   1.000
_cell.length_c   1.000
_cell.angle_alpha   90.00
_cell.angle_beta   90.00
_cell.angle_gamma   90.00
#
_symmetry.space_group_name_H-M   'P 1'
#
loop_
_entity.id
_entity.type
_entity.pdbx_description
1 polymer ?
#
loop_
_entity_poly.entity_id
_entity_poly.type
_entity_poly.pdbx_seq_one_letter_code
_entity_poly.pdbx_strand_id
1 'polypeptide(L)'
;MGGVLILGLLVLGIIAVGTSVIFMLYRNAMREAKNYERGLKMVPLLIHLPPTSEDIDNGSRDQRDLNEEVISQAQVMYNIISSTATKGFKSKFYGQRHISLEIVATGGLVHYYAVVPVVLIDVIRQAIIAAYPSARLEEMSEVNIFSEIGRTSGMIGGEFTLRKSFIYPIATYQESKRDASRALLNALSSASKDDGIGIQFLIRPAYDGWAKASELHIDNLRKHKKKKTGIGALIAPKDILEALWKPPQENDEKQKEEENKPLSSLEQAEVDAVSEKTRYPAYEVLIRVVVSSNTAARSQSLLKNIIAAFALFDSPRNNGFKFSVTRNIEEITTAYIMRFFPQQIKYNILNSVEMATLFHLPGSSSIPTSQVKRQMSKQVDGPTDVLDEGLLIGYNEFRGVKKPIRIGTKDRRRHVYIIGQTGVGKSVLQENMAYQDMMDGRGFAFIDPHGDLVESLLGKVPKERVEDIIYFNPADMTNPIGLNMFEFDTPDQKDFLVQEAINMLYGLYDPGHTGIVGPRLEHIFRNCALLLMSDPAGGTFIDIPKCLIDPEFVKSKLKYVTDPQVIDFWTKEFPASQRSNEAGEVVSWVVAKFGPFISNDAMRNIIGQTKSGFNLREIMDNNKILLVNLSKGKMGELNSKLLGIIFVMKF
;
A
#
# COMPACT_ATOMS: atom_id res chain seq x y z
N MET A 1 20.36 -4.16 -80.81
CA MET A 1 19.24 -4.49 -79.87
C MET A 1 19.69 -4.79 -78.46
N GLY A 2 20.80 -5.52 -78.21
CA GLY A 2 21.23 -5.89 -76.84
C GLY A 2 21.56 -4.70 -75.93
N GLY A 3 22.21 -3.61 -76.46
CA GLY A 3 22.58 -2.45 -75.63
C GLY A 3 21.43 -1.61 -75.08
N VAL A 4 20.31 -1.52 -75.85
CA VAL A 4 19.10 -0.79 -75.44
C VAL A 4 18.36 -1.58 -74.35
N LEU A 5 18.40 -2.90 -74.38
CA LEU A 5 17.76 -3.77 -73.39
C LEU A 5 18.53 -3.75 -72.06
N ILE A 6 19.87 -3.71 -72.11
CA ILE A 6 20.73 -3.56 -70.91
C ILE A 6 20.56 -2.18 -70.29
N LEU A 7 20.47 -1.11 -71.07
CA LEU A 7 20.22 0.24 -70.55
C LEU A 7 18.83 0.34 -69.93
N GLY A 8 17.80 -0.29 -70.56
CA GLY A 8 16.44 -0.33 -70.01
C GLY A 8 16.37 -1.09 -68.66
N LEU A 9 17.08 -2.22 -68.49
CA LEU A 9 17.17 -2.94 -67.24
C LEU A 9 17.92 -2.17 -66.17
N LEU A 10 19.01 -1.44 -66.52
CA LEU A 10 19.71 -0.56 -65.58
C LEU A 10 18.82 0.59 -65.08
N VAL A 11 18.09 1.25 -65.97
CA VAL A 11 17.17 2.33 -65.60
C VAL A 11 16.02 1.80 -64.72
N LEU A 12 15.44 0.63 -65.03
CA LEU A 12 14.43 -0.04 -64.19
C LEU A 12 15.02 -0.42 -62.80
N GLY A 13 16.25 -0.88 -62.75
CA GLY A 13 16.95 -1.17 -61.49
C GLY A 13 17.15 0.08 -60.63
N ILE A 14 17.56 1.20 -61.23
CA ILE A 14 17.73 2.48 -60.52
C ILE A 14 16.40 3.01 -60.01
N ILE A 15 15.33 2.91 -60.82
CA ILE A 15 13.96 3.32 -60.40
C ILE A 15 13.49 2.41 -59.27
N ALA A 16 13.70 1.11 -59.31
CA ALA A 16 13.32 0.17 -58.27
C ALA A 16 14.07 0.42 -56.96
N VAL A 17 15.36 0.73 -57.02
CA VAL A 17 16.15 1.11 -55.85
C VAL A 17 15.67 2.47 -55.31
N GLY A 18 15.45 3.47 -56.15
CA GLY A 18 14.94 4.78 -55.76
C GLY A 18 13.58 4.72 -55.07
N THR A 19 12.63 3.99 -55.66
CA THR A 19 11.30 3.77 -55.06
C THR A 19 11.37 3.00 -53.72
N SER A 20 12.26 2.01 -53.64
CA SER A 20 12.49 1.29 -52.38
C SER A 20 13.05 2.19 -51.27
N VAL A 21 14.01 3.06 -51.61
CA VAL A 21 14.56 4.03 -50.67
C VAL A 21 13.49 5.05 -50.20
N ILE A 22 12.71 5.61 -51.14
CA ILE A 22 11.63 6.53 -50.84
C ILE A 22 10.57 5.86 -49.94
N PHE A 23 10.19 4.62 -50.27
CA PHE A 23 9.25 3.84 -49.44
C PHE A 23 9.82 3.58 -48.05
N MET A 24 11.10 3.28 -47.92
CA MET A 24 11.76 3.06 -46.63
C MET A 24 11.78 4.34 -45.79
N LEU A 25 12.10 5.50 -46.39
CA LEU A 25 12.08 6.80 -45.73
C LEU A 25 10.66 7.17 -45.29
N TYR A 26 9.67 7.02 -46.15
CA TYR A 26 8.26 7.26 -45.84
C TYR A 26 7.78 6.36 -44.70
N ARG A 27 8.08 5.06 -44.75
CA ARG A 27 7.75 4.13 -43.69
C ARG A 27 8.40 4.51 -42.36
N ASN A 28 9.65 4.95 -42.36
CA ASN A 28 10.34 5.39 -41.14
C ASN A 28 9.71 6.65 -40.55
N ALA A 29 9.38 7.64 -41.37
CA ALA A 29 8.69 8.86 -40.94
C ALA A 29 7.29 8.55 -40.35
N MET A 30 6.54 7.66 -40.97
CA MET A 30 5.23 7.22 -40.45
C MET A 30 5.33 6.45 -39.12
N ARG A 31 6.37 5.66 -38.95
CA ARG A 31 6.65 4.96 -37.69
C ARG A 31 6.99 5.95 -36.59
N GLU A 32 7.78 6.95 -36.89
CA GLU A 32 8.21 7.96 -35.94
C GLU A 32 7.01 8.83 -35.49
N ALA A 33 6.20 9.33 -36.44
CA ALA A 33 4.97 10.04 -36.15
C ALA A 33 4.01 9.19 -35.26
N LYS A 34 3.87 7.90 -35.56
CA LYS A 34 3.03 7.00 -34.77
C LYS A 34 3.57 6.73 -33.37
N ASN A 35 4.88 6.78 -33.18
CA ASN A 35 5.49 6.66 -31.85
C ASN A 35 5.24 7.88 -30.98
N TYR A 36 5.29 9.09 -31.53
CA TYR A 36 4.90 10.30 -30.81
C TYR A 36 3.42 10.22 -30.36
N GLU A 37 2.51 9.84 -31.25
CA GLU A 37 1.10 9.65 -30.89
C GLU A 37 0.92 8.61 -29.79
N ARG A 38 1.69 7.51 -29.82
CA ARG A 38 1.65 6.46 -28.79
C ARG A 38 2.19 6.95 -27.45
N GLY A 39 3.25 7.74 -27.44
CA GLY A 39 3.84 8.32 -26.22
C GLY A 39 2.85 9.21 -25.47
N LEU A 40 2.02 9.97 -26.19
CA LEU A 40 0.98 10.83 -25.61
C LEU A 40 -0.19 10.05 -24.96
N LYS A 41 -0.35 8.76 -25.27
CA LYS A 41 -1.44 7.89 -24.80
C LYS A 41 -0.94 6.82 -23.84
N MET A 42 0.08 7.10 -23.06
CA MET A 42 0.60 6.20 -22.05
C MET A 42 0.13 6.61 -20.67
N VAL A 43 -0.20 5.62 -19.83
CA VAL A 43 -0.67 5.79 -18.46
C VAL A 43 0.38 5.24 -17.50
N PRO A 44 0.88 6.04 -16.56
CA PRO A 44 1.77 5.58 -15.52
C PRO A 44 1.00 4.77 -14.46
N LEU A 45 1.45 3.56 -14.19
CA LEU A 45 0.98 2.70 -13.11
C LEU A 45 2.08 2.64 -12.05
N LEU A 46 1.85 3.21 -10.87
CA LEU A 46 2.72 3.04 -9.72
C LEU A 46 2.59 1.60 -9.20
N ILE A 47 3.72 0.93 -9.02
CA ILE A 47 3.78 -0.42 -8.49
C ILE A 47 4.15 -0.34 -7.01
N HIS A 48 3.19 -0.57 -6.13
CA HIS A 48 3.45 -0.75 -4.72
C HIS A 48 4.04 -2.15 -4.49
N LEU A 49 5.23 -2.19 -3.91
CA LEU A 49 5.94 -3.45 -3.69
C LEU A 49 5.18 -4.37 -2.70
N PRO A 50 5.22 -5.70 -2.91
CA PRO A 50 4.64 -6.66 -1.98
C PRO A 50 5.08 -6.44 -0.53
N PRO A 51 4.26 -6.76 0.48
CA PRO A 51 4.65 -6.64 1.87
C PRO A 51 5.73 -7.67 2.26
N THR A 52 6.46 -7.41 3.34
CA THR A 52 7.50 -8.32 3.84
C THR A 52 6.97 -9.70 4.24
N SER A 53 5.69 -9.79 4.60
CA SER A 53 5.01 -11.05 4.90
C SER A 53 4.88 -12.01 3.69
N GLU A 54 5.12 -11.52 2.48
CA GLU A 54 5.12 -12.30 1.25
C GLU A 54 6.53 -12.74 0.82
N ASP A 55 7.54 -12.34 1.57
CA ASP A 55 8.90 -12.81 1.28
C ASP A 55 9.00 -14.32 1.51
N ILE A 56 9.75 -14.96 0.64
CA ILE A 56 9.99 -16.39 0.74
C ILE A 56 10.72 -16.65 2.06
N ASP A 57 10.17 -17.54 2.86
CA ASP A 57 10.75 -17.88 4.16
C ASP A 57 12.15 -18.49 3.96
N ASN A 58 13.13 -17.89 4.63
CA ASN A 58 14.52 -18.27 4.44
C ASN A 58 14.81 -19.71 4.94
N GLY A 59 14.11 -20.19 5.98
CA GLY A 59 14.34 -21.51 6.55
C GLY A 59 15.83 -21.85 6.64
N SER A 60 16.22 -23.03 6.17
CA SER A 60 17.63 -23.48 6.05
C SER A 60 18.18 -23.37 4.61
N ARG A 61 17.52 -22.62 3.71
CA ARG A 61 17.89 -22.52 2.29
C ARG A 61 19.05 -21.55 2.05
N ASP A 62 19.85 -21.80 1.01
CA ASP A 62 20.90 -20.87 0.57
C ASP A 62 20.28 -19.57 0.04
N GLN A 63 20.84 -18.43 0.45
CA GLN A 63 20.46 -17.09 -0.01
C GLN A 63 20.51 -16.97 -1.55
N ARG A 64 21.36 -17.74 -2.20
CA ARG A 64 21.52 -17.74 -3.66
C ARG A 64 20.30 -18.32 -4.37
N ASP A 65 19.75 -19.40 -3.85
CA ASP A 65 18.59 -20.07 -4.44
C ASP A 65 17.33 -19.22 -4.22
N LEU A 66 17.24 -18.52 -3.08
CA LEU A 66 16.17 -17.55 -2.80
C LEU A 66 16.20 -16.37 -3.78
N ASN A 67 17.37 -15.81 -4.04
CA ASN A 67 17.50 -14.72 -5.02
C ASN A 67 17.08 -15.18 -6.42
N GLU A 68 17.47 -16.39 -6.83
CA GLU A 68 17.06 -16.95 -8.10
C GLU A 68 15.54 -17.13 -8.21
N GLU A 69 14.91 -17.61 -7.15
CA GLU A 69 13.45 -17.77 -7.07
C GLU A 69 12.72 -16.43 -7.17
N VAL A 70 13.13 -15.42 -6.42
CA VAL A 70 12.56 -14.06 -6.45
C VAL A 70 12.66 -13.43 -7.84
N ILE A 71 13.83 -13.52 -8.47
CA ILE A 71 14.04 -12.92 -9.80
C ILE A 71 13.27 -13.68 -10.88
N SER A 72 13.15 -15.02 -10.75
CA SER A 72 12.42 -15.84 -11.71
C SER A 72 10.93 -15.48 -11.82
N GLN A 73 10.34 -14.91 -10.76
CA GLN A 73 8.96 -14.40 -10.81
C GLN A 73 8.77 -13.35 -11.90
N ALA A 74 9.77 -12.47 -12.10
CA ALA A 74 9.70 -11.47 -13.16
C ALA A 74 9.68 -12.09 -14.56
N GLN A 75 10.28 -13.26 -14.75
CA GLN A 75 10.25 -13.94 -16.04
C GLN A 75 8.83 -14.31 -16.47
N VAL A 76 7.95 -14.64 -15.50
CA VAL A 76 6.52 -14.90 -15.78
C VAL A 76 5.87 -13.64 -16.37
N MET A 77 6.14 -12.47 -15.77
CA MET A 77 5.66 -11.19 -16.29
C MET A 77 6.11 -10.96 -17.73
N TYR A 78 7.41 -11.14 -18.02
CA TYR A 78 7.93 -10.95 -19.37
C TYR A 78 7.34 -11.95 -20.36
N ASN A 79 7.16 -13.22 -19.98
CA ASN A 79 6.55 -14.20 -20.87
C ASN A 79 5.10 -13.80 -21.27
N ILE A 80 4.34 -13.23 -20.34
CA ILE A 80 2.99 -12.70 -20.66
C ILE A 80 3.10 -11.45 -21.55
N ILE A 81 4.01 -10.52 -21.26
CA ILE A 81 4.23 -9.31 -22.07
C ILE A 81 4.59 -9.68 -23.52
N SER A 82 5.32 -10.76 -23.74
CA SER A 82 5.67 -11.21 -25.10
C SER A 82 4.44 -11.53 -25.96
N SER A 83 3.33 -11.95 -25.34
CA SER A 83 2.07 -12.23 -26.04
C SER A 83 1.40 -10.99 -26.64
N THR A 84 1.82 -9.77 -26.22
CA THR A 84 1.32 -8.50 -26.78
C THR A 84 1.86 -8.22 -28.18
N ALA A 85 2.75 -9.06 -28.70
CA ALA A 85 3.29 -8.96 -30.04
C ALA A 85 2.16 -8.98 -31.10
N THR A 86 2.02 -7.88 -31.83
CA THR A 86 1.04 -7.80 -32.90
C THR A 86 1.61 -8.36 -34.19
N LYS A 87 0.88 -9.29 -34.82
CA LYS A 87 1.22 -9.85 -36.13
C LYS A 87 0.42 -9.15 -37.22
N GLY A 88 1.00 -9.07 -38.42
CA GLY A 88 0.29 -8.55 -39.60
C GLY A 88 0.94 -7.31 -40.24
N PHE A 89 0.32 -6.81 -41.33
CA PHE A 89 0.85 -5.73 -42.14
C PHE A 89 1.01 -4.41 -41.36
N LYS A 90 0.01 -4.10 -40.51
CA LYS A 90 0.04 -2.87 -39.69
C LYS A 90 1.23 -2.81 -38.73
N SER A 91 1.59 -3.94 -38.10
CA SER A 91 2.77 -3.97 -37.20
C SER A 91 4.09 -3.92 -37.96
N LYS A 92 4.15 -4.51 -39.16
CA LYS A 92 5.31 -4.40 -40.06
C LYS A 92 5.49 -2.97 -40.56
N PHE A 93 4.41 -2.22 -40.78
CA PHE A 93 4.45 -0.86 -41.28
C PHE A 93 4.69 0.18 -40.15
N TYR A 94 3.92 0.12 -39.06
CA TYR A 94 3.95 1.11 -37.97
C TYR A 94 4.81 0.67 -36.74
N GLY A 95 5.39 -0.50 -36.75
CA GLY A 95 6.16 -1.06 -35.63
C GLY A 95 5.28 -1.56 -34.48
N GLN A 96 5.89 -2.26 -33.53
CA GLN A 96 5.26 -2.75 -32.32
C GLN A 96 4.98 -1.61 -31.32
N ARG A 97 3.96 -1.80 -30.44
CA ARG A 97 3.79 -0.95 -29.27
C ARG A 97 4.87 -1.27 -28.26
N HIS A 98 5.28 -0.27 -27.50
CA HIS A 98 6.24 -0.44 -26.41
C HIS A 98 5.59 -0.10 -25.08
N ILE A 99 6.20 -0.56 -24.01
CA ILE A 99 5.92 -0.17 -22.62
C ILE A 99 7.22 0.33 -21.99
N SER A 100 7.12 1.11 -20.94
CA SER A 100 8.26 1.55 -20.15
C SER A 100 8.14 0.99 -18.74
N LEU A 101 9.15 0.26 -18.28
CA LEU A 101 9.30 -0.11 -16.88
C LEU A 101 10.32 0.86 -16.28
N GLU A 102 9.97 1.50 -15.17
CA GLU A 102 10.76 2.62 -14.66
C GLU A 102 11.08 2.44 -13.18
N ILE A 103 12.32 2.79 -12.81
CA ILE A 103 12.73 2.95 -11.42
C ILE A 103 13.05 4.43 -11.23
N VAL A 104 12.32 5.07 -10.33
CA VAL A 104 12.39 6.53 -10.14
C VAL A 104 12.72 6.85 -8.71
N ALA A 105 13.80 7.61 -8.48
CA ALA A 105 14.10 8.20 -7.19
C ALA A 105 13.73 9.69 -7.21
N THR A 106 12.80 10.08 -6.36
CA THR A 106 12.33 11.47 -6.20
C THR A 106 11.82 11.70 -4.78
N GLY A 107 11.99 12.92 -4.25
CA GLY A 107 11.58 13.25 -2.89
C GLY A 107 12.28 12.39 -1.80
N GLY A 108 13.44 11.80 -2.12
CA GLY A 108 14.18 10.91 -1.24
C GLY A 108 13.59 9.48 -1.14
N LEU A 109 12.69 9.10 -2.05
CA LEU A 109 12.05 7.78 -2.11
C LEU A 109 12.27 7.14 -3.49
N VAL A 110 12.34 5.82 -3.53
CA VAL A 110 12.44 5.04 -4.77
C VAL A 110 11.10 4.38 -5.08
N HIS A 111 10.63 4.60 -6.29
CA HIS A 111 9.35 4.11 -6.80
C HIS A 111 9.54 3.26 -8.05
N TYR A 112 8.65 2.30 -8.24
CA TYR A 112 8.57 1.44 -9.42
C TYR A 112 7.34 1.80 -10.23
N TYR A 113 7.49 1.98 -11.53
CA TYR A 113 6.38 2.27 -12.44
C TYR A 113 6.38 1.32 -13.63
N ALA A 114 5.17 1.04 -14.11
CA ALA A 114 4.94 0.51 -15.44
C ALA A 114 4.13 1.55 -16.22
N VAL A 115 4.73 2.15 -17.25
CA VAL A 115 4.05 3.15 -18.08
C VAL A 115 3.62 2.47 -19.38
N VAL A 116 2.32 2.37 -19.58
CA VAL A 116 1.73 1.50 -20.58
C VAL A 116 0.74 2.22 -21.48
N PRO A 117 0.65 1.86 -22.77
CA PRO A 117 -0.42 2.36 -23.62
C PRO A 117 -1.79 1.96 -23.07
N VAL A 118 -2.76 2.88 -23.12
CA VAL A 118 -4.14 2.66 -22.62
C VAL A 118 -4.72 1.29 -23.07
N VAL A 119 -4.44 0.88 -24.30
CA VAL A 119 -4.95 -0.40 -24.89
C VAL A 119 -4.34 -1.64 -24.25
N LEU A 120 -3.21 -1.52 -23.54
CA LEU A 120 -2.48 -2.64 -22.93
C LEU A 120 -2.56 -2.65 -21.40
N ILE A 121 -3.28 -1.71 -20.78
CA ILE A 121 -3.34 -1.57 -19.31
C ILE A 121 -3.74 -2.88 -18.66
N ASP A 122 -4.82 -3.51 -19.10
CA ASP A 122 -5.35 -4.73 -18.47
C ASP A 122 -4.38 -5.90 -18.62
N VAL A 123 -3.77 -6.06 -19.81
CA VAL A 123 -2.81 -7.15 -20.05
C VAL A 123 -1.56 -6.98 -19.21
N ILE A 124 -1.03 -5.76 -19.11
CA ILE A 124 0.17 -5.48 -18.31
C ILE A 124 -0.14 -5.58 -16.80
N ARG A 125 -1.31 -5.09 -16.38
CA ARG A 125 -1.80 -5.27 -15.00
C ARG A 125 -1.85 -6.77 -14.64
N GLN A 126 -2.44 -7.58 -15.49
CA GLN A 126 -2.49 -9.03 -15.33
C GLN A 126 -1.10 -9.67 -15.30
N ALA A 127 -0.18 -9.24 -16.16
CA ALA A 127 1.18 -9.76 -16.21
C ALA A 127 1.96 -9.48 -14.90
N ILE A 128 1.83 -8.26 -14.37
CA ILE A 128 2.48 -7.88 -13.10
C ILE A 128 1.85 -8.66 -11.93
N ILE A 129 0.52 -8.76 -11.87
CA ILE A 129 -0.17 -9.49 -10.79
C ILE A 129 0.09 -10.99 -10.86
N ALA A 130 0.24 -11.58 -12.06
CA ALA A 130 0.57 -12.99 -12.20
C ALA A 130 1.98 -13.31 -11.67
N ALA A 131 2.94 -12.38 -11.84
CA ALA A 131 4.28 -12.51 -11.29
C ALA A 131 4.35 -12.16 -9.79
N TYR A 132 3.61 -11.14 -9.38
CA TYR A 132 3.62 -10.57 -8.03
C TYR A 132 2.19 -10.40 -7.51
N PRO A 133 1.55 -11.45 -6.98
CA PRO A 133 0.12 -11.45 -6.64
C PRO A 133 -0.31 -10.37 -5.65
N SER A 134 0.58 -9.95 -4.77
CA SER A 134 0.33 -8.93 -3.75
C SER A 134 0.85 -7.53 -4.12
N ALA A 135 1.40 -7.35 -5.32
CA ALA A 135 1.71 -6.02 -5.81
C ALA A 135 0.40 -5.25 -6.11
N ARG A 136 0.32 -4.02 -5.62
CA ARG A 136 -0.79 -3.11 -5.92
C ARG A 136 -0.38 -2.15 -7.03
N LEU A 137 -1.28 -1.94 -7.99
CA LEU A 137 -1.09 -1.01 -9.09
C LEU A 137 -2.04 0.17 -8.95
N GLU A 138 -1.49 1.37 -8.96
CA GLU A 138 -2.22 2.62 -8.84
C GLU A 138 -1.96 3.50 -10.06
N GLU A 139 -3.04 3.98 -10.70
CA GLU A 139 -2.92 4.88 -11.84
C GLU A 139 -2.54 6.28 -11.37
N MET A 140 -1.48 6.84 -11.95
CA MET A 140 -0.98 8.17 -11.64
C MET A 140 -1.22 9.11 -12.80
N SER A 141 -1.47 10.38 -12.50
CA SER A 141 -1.64 11.40 -13.54
C SER A 141 -0.29 11.79 -14.16
N GLU A 142 0.77 11.86 -13.37
CA GLU A 142 2.10 12.30 -13.82
C GLU A 142 3.21 11.72 -12.91
N VAL A 143 4.39 11.52 -13.51
CA VAL A 143 5.63 11.18 -12.80
C VAL A 143 6.66 12.25 -13.10
N ASN A 144 6.98 13.08 -12.11
CA ASN A 144 7.95 14.18 -12.26
C ASN A 144 9.23 13.87 -11.47
N ILE A 145 10.37 13.87 -12.17
CA ILE A 145 11.71 13.71 -11.58
C ILE A 145 12.50 15.02 -11.57
N PHE A 146 11.94 16.09 -12.10
CA PHE A 146 12.65 17.36 -12.26
C PHE A 146 12.34 18.28 -11.07
N SER A 147 13.37 18.67 -10.31
CA SER A 147 13.26 19.75 -9.34
C SER A 147 13.15 21.11 -10.05
N GLU A 148 12.55 22.10 -9.40
CA GLU A 148 12.47 23.46 -9.98
C GLU A 148 13.85 24.03 -10.30
N ILE A 149 14.84 23.77 -9.48
CA ILE A 149 16.22 24.22 -9.63
C ILE A 149 16.97 23.40 -10.69
N GLY A 150 16.75 22.09 -10.76
CA GLY A 150 17.39 21.18 -11.71
C GLY A 150 17.00 21.40 -13.16
N ARG A 151 15.89 22.10 -13.43
CA ARG A 151 15.44 22.43 -14.80
C ARG A 151 16.44 23.27 -15.60
N THR A 152 17.28 24.03 -14.93
CA THR A 152 18.13 25.04 -15.62
C THR A 152 19.63 24.73 -15.62
N SER A 153 20.17 23.94 -14.70
CA SER A 153 21.63 23.81 -14.56
C SER A 153 22.18 22.44 -14.20
N GLY A 154 21.36 21.55 -13.69
CA GLY A 154 21.83 20.32 -13.08
C GLY A 154 21.36 19.01 -13.75
N MET A 155 20.98 19.06 -15.02
CA MET A 155 20.51 17.84 -15.71
C MET A 155 21.62 17.18 -16.52
N ILE A 156 21.64 15.82 -16.46
CA ILE A 156 22.47 14.98 -17.29
C ILE A 156 21.72 13.69 -17.62
N GLY A 157 21.93 13.15 -18.81
CA GLY A 157 21.30 11.89 -19.19
C GLY A 157 22.01 11.21 -20.35
N GLY A 158 21.58 10.00 -20.63
CA GLY A 158 22.11 9.19 -21.72
C GLY A 158 21.45 7.83 -21.83
N GLU A 159 21.98 7.00 -22.69
CA GLU A 159 21.41 5.71 -23.00
C GLU A 159 22.47 4.60 -22.94
N PHE A 160 22.05 3.43 -22.49
CA PHE A 160 22.86 2.20 -22.52
C PHE A 160 22.64 1.46 -23.82
N THR A 161 23.74 1.01 -24.41
CA THR A 161 23.76 0.14 -25.56
C THR A 161 24.63 -1.08 -25.29
N LEU A 162 24.33 -2.21 -25.94
CA LEU A 162 25.17 -3.40 -25.86
C LEU A 162 26.57 -3.12 -26.47
N ARG A 163 27.62 -3.66 -25.83
CA ARG A 163 29.01 -3.52 -26.31
C ARG A 163 29.28 -4.33 -27.55
N LYS A 164 28.72 -5.56 -27.63
CA LYS A 164 28.84 -6.46 -28.73
C LYS A 164 27.50 -6.65 -29.41
N SER A 165 27.45 -7.53 -30.42
CA SER A 165 26.19 -7.92 -31.08
C SER A 165 25.17 -8.44 -30.08
N PHE A 166 23.90 -8.19 -30.34
CA PHE A 166 22.78 -8.70 -29.54
C PHE A 166 22.70 -10.21 -29.45
N ILE A 167 23.43 -10.95 -30.29
CA ILE A 167 23.49 -12.40 -30.31
C ILE A 167 24.06 -12.92 -28.99
N TYR A 168 25.03 -12.22 -28.40
CA TYR A 168 25.66 -12.59 -27.14
C TYR A 168 24.86 -12.15 -25.94
N PRO A 169 24.68 -13.05 -24.93
CA PRO A 169 23.95 -12.68 -23.70
C PRO A 169 24.77 -11.75 -22.79
N ILE A 170 24.07 -10.99 -21.96
CA ILE A 170 24.64 -10.32 -20.79
C ILE A 170 24.73 -11.30 -19.61
N ALA A 171 25.35 -10.91 -18.51
CA ALA A 171 25.34 -11.70 -17.29
C ALA A 171 23.91 -11.80 -16.75
N THR A 172 23.46 -13.02 -16.44
CA THR A 172 22.12 -13.30 -15.93
C THR A 172 22.14 -13.72 -14.46
N TYR A 173 21.00 -13.61 -13.78
CA TYR A 173 20.84 -14.08 -12.41
C TYR A 173 21.06 -15.59 -12.29
N GLN A 174 20.79 -16.36 -13.33
CA GLN A 174 21.00 -17.81 -13.37
C GLN A 174 22.50 -18.16 -13.32
N GLU A 175 23.35 -17.37 -13.99
CA GLU A 175 24.80 -17.56 -13.98
C GLU A 175 25.43 -17.07 -12.67
N SER A 176 25.07 -15.86 -12.23
CA SER A 176 25.68 -15.19 -11.08
C SER A 176 25.11 -15.62 -9.73
N LYS A 177 23.87 -16.11 -9.70
CA LYS A 177 23.07 -16.38 -8.49
C LYS A 177 23.04 -15.18 -7.51
N ARG A 178 23.21 -13.96 -8.05
CA ARG A 178 23.23 -12.70 -7.29
C ARG A 178 22.18 -11.77 -7.84
N ASP A 179 21.58 -10.99 -6.95
CA ASP A 179 20.69 -9.90 -7.31
C ASP A 179 21.49 -8.62 -7.58
N ALA A 180 21.65 -8.27 -8.85
CA ALA A 180 22.32 -7.05 -9.27
C ALA A 180 21.47 -5.79 -8.99
N SER A 181 20.15 -5.90 -8.80
CA SER A 181 19.25 -4.79 -8.49
C SER A 181 19.62 -4.11 -7.17
N ARG A 182 20.18 -4.86 -6.21
CA ARG A 182 20.64 -4.32 -4.93
C ARG A 182 21.67 -3.19 -5.11
N ALA A 183 22.62 -3.37 -6.03
CA ALA A 183 23.62 -2.33 -6.31
C ALA A 183 22.98 -1.12 -6.97
N LEU A 184 22.01 -1.32 -7.87
CA LEU A 184 21.26 -0.25 -8.51
C LEU A 184 20.42 0.51 -7.47
N LEU A 185 19.71 -0.18 -6.59
CA LEU A 185 18.94 0.44 -5.50
C LEU A 185 19.85 1.21 -4.53
N ASN A 186 21.05 0.69 -4.24
CA ASN A 186 22.03 1.38 -3.42
C ASN A 186 22.54 2.67 -4.09
N ALA A 187 22.75 2.64 -5.40
CA ALA A 187 23.10 3.85 -6.17
C ALA A 187 21.98 4.89 -6.13
N LEU A 188 20.72 4.47 -6.28
CA LEU A 188 19.53 5.32 -6.23
C LEU A 188 19.29 5.90 -4.83
N SER A 189 19.57 5.14 -3.77
CA SER A 189 19.39 5.58 -2.39
C SER A 189 20.39 6.67 -1.95
N SER A 190 21.40 6.97 -2.76
CA SER A 190 22.26 8.12 -2.56
C SER A 190 21.59 9.46 -2.95
N ALA A 191 20.42 9.43 -3.57
CA ALA A 191 19.64 10.61 -3.93
C ALA A 191 19.03 11.30 -2.70
N SER A 192 19.16 12.60 -2.60
CA SER A 192 18.51 13.45 -1.59
C SER A 192 17.08 13.81 -2.00
N LYS A 193 16.35 14.56 -1.15
CA LYS A 193 14.98 14.99 -1.47
C LYS A 193 14.89 15.88 -2.70
N ASP A 194 15.95 16.65 -3.00
CA ASP A 194 15.99 17.58 -4.12
C ASP A 194 16.53 16.94 -5.40
N ASP A 195 17.02 15.71 -5.33
CA ASP A 195 17.51 14.98 -6.48
C ASP A 195 16.38 14.20 -7.16
N GLY A 196 16.40 14.15 -8.48
CA GLY A 196 15.51 13.33 -9.30
C GLY A 196 16.33 12.40 -10.19
N ILE A 197 16.06 11.10 -10.12
CA ILE A 197 16.71 10.08 -10.97
C ILE A 197 15.62 9.23 -11.62
N GLY A 198 15.71 9.06 -12.92
CA GLY A 198 14.84 8.16 -13.66
C GLY A 198 15.61 7.18 -14.51
N ILE A 199 15.35 5.89 -14.32
CA ILE A 199 15.87 4.81 -15.15
C ILE A 199 14.67 4.19 -15.86
N GLN A 200 14.67 4.28 -17.19
CA GLN A 200 13.62 3.74 -18.06
C GLN A 200 14.12 2.53 -18.81
N PHE A 201 13.39 1.43 -18.71
CA PHE A 201 13.54 0.24 -19.53
C PHE A 201 12.38 0.22 -20.53
N LEU A 202 12.56 0.83 -21.69
CA LEU A 202 11.57 0.81 -22.76
C LEU A 202 11.71 -0.51 -23.53
N ILE A 203 10.64 -1.28 -23.58
CA ILE A 203 10.65 -2.62 -24.16
C ILE A 203 9.48 -2.80 -25.14
N ARG A 204 9.72 -3.53 -26.20
CA ARG A 204 8.70 -4.04 -27.12
C ARG A 204 9.09 -5.42 -27.62
N PRO A 205 8.13 -6.31 -27.94
CA PRO A 205 8.47 -7.63 -28.45
C PRO A 205 9.38 -7.54 -29.68
N ALA A 206 10.44 -8.37 -29.69
CA ALA A 206 11.38 -8.38 -30.80
C ALA A 206 10.76 -8.96 -32.09
N TYR A 207 11.34 -8.62 -33.22
CA TYR A 207 10.93 -9.17 -34.51
C TYR A 207 11.38 -10.63 -34.67
N ASP A 208 10.64 -11.43 -35.42
CA ASP A 208 10.90 -12.89 -35.61
C ASP A 208 12.27 -13.23 -36.24
N GLY A 209 12.94 -12.26 -36.86
CA GLY A 209 14.23 -12.48 -37.53
C GLY A 209 15.45 -12.50 -36.60
N TRP A 210 15.33 -12.13 -35.33
CA TRP A 210 16.48 -12.09 -34.42
C TRP A 210 17.03 -13.50 -34.12
N ALA A 211 16.15 -14.48 -33.92
CA ALA A 211 16.53 -15.88 -33.69
C ALA A 211 17.26 -16.46 -34.89
N LYS A 212 16.76 -16.18 -36.10
CA LYS A 212 17.42 -16.62 -37.35
C LYS A 212 18.84 -16.07 -37.49
N ALA A 213 19.08 -14.81 -37.06
CA ALA A 213 20.42 -14.24 -37.08
C ALA A 213 21.36 -14.96 -36.10
N SER A 214 20.84 -15.39 -34.94
CA SER A 214 21.59 -16.19 -33.97
C SER A 214 21.88 -17.60 -34.47
N GLU A 215 20.90 -18.27 -35.07
CA GLU A 215 21.07 -19.58 -35.72
C GLU A 215 22.12 -19.53 -36.83
N LEU A 216 22.05 -18.51 -37.69
CA LEU A 216 23.03 -18.32 -38.74
C LEU A 216 24.45 -18.10 -38.18
N HIS A 217 24.56 -17.41 -37.04
CA HIS A 217 25.85 -17.23 -36.39
C HIS A 217 26.40 -18.57 -35.86
N ILE A 218 25.57 -19.37 -35.21
CA ILE A 218 25.93 -20.73 -34.75
C ILE A 218 26.39 -21.60 -35.92
N ASP A 219 25.63 -21.59 -37.02
CA ASP A 219 25.99 -22.35 -38.23
C ASP A 219 27.32 -21.89 -38.84
N ASN A 220 27.60 -20.59 -38.83
CA ASN A 220 28.88 -20.05 -39.29
C ASN A 220 30.06 -20.47 -38.41
N LEU A 221 29.86 -20.54 -37.09
CA LEU A 221 30.87 -21.04 -36.15
C LEU A 221 31.12 -22.54 -36.39
N ARG A 222 30.06 -23.33 -36.51
CA ARG A 222 30.15 -24.78 -36.77
C ARG A 222 30.85 -25.11 -38.10
N LYS A 223 30.68 -24.25 -39.11
CA LYS A 223 31.31 -24.40 -40.44
C LYS A 223 32.66 -23.72 -40.56
N HIS A 224 33.26 -23.28 -39.44
CA HIS A 224 34.56 -22.55 -39.40
C HIS A 224 34.68 -21.40 -40.42
N LYS A 225 33.53 -20.77 -40.83
CA LYS A 225 33.53 -19.67 -41.78
C LYS A 225 34.05 -18.40 -41.13
N LYS A 226 35.23 -17.92 -41.51
CA LYS A 226 35.77 -16.63 -41.06
C LYS A 226 34.80 -15.48 -41.36
N LYS A 227 34.48 -14.69 -40.36
CA LYS A 227 33.75 -13.41 -40.54
C LYS A 227 34.45 -12.56 -41.57
N LYS A 228 33.81 -12.26 -42.70
CA LYS A 228 34.19 -11.13 -43.54
C LYS A 228 33.82 -9.84 -42.75
N THR A 229 34.79 -9.29 -42.04
CA THR A 229 34.68 -7.98 -41.33
C THR A 229 34.93 -6.89 -42.37
N GLY A 230 33.88 -6.19 -42.79
CA GLY A 230 33.99 -5.00 -43.62
C GLY A 230 32.66 -4.63 -44.29
N ILE A 231 32.47 -3.38 -44.53
CA ILE A 231 31.34 -2.73 -45.26
C ILE A 231 31.19 -3.28 -46.73
N GLY A 232 31.92 -4.32 -47.10
CA GLY A 232 31.98 -4.94 -48.40
C GLY A 232 31.17 -6.20 -48.59
N ALA A 233 30.17 -6.52 -47.73
CA ALA A 233 29.25 -7.66 -47.94
C ALA A 233 28.07 -7.34 -48.90
N LEU A 234 28.13 -6.24 -49.61
CA LEU A 234 27.48 -6.08 -50.91
C LEU A 234 28.37 -6.83 -51.92
N ILE A 235 27.84 -7.93 -52.46
CA ILE A 235 28.39 -8.76 -53.52
C ILE A 235 29.17 -7.86 -54.49
N ALA A 236 30.50 -7.90 -54.42
CA ALA A 236 31.28 -7.15 -55.38
C ALA A 236 31.04 -7.79 -56.76
N PRO A 237 30.81 -6.98 -57.81
CA PRO A 237 30.61 -7.52 -59.16
C PRO A 237 31.73 -8.45 -59.64
N LYS A 238 32.91 -8.38 -59.03
CA LYS A 238 34.07 -9.25 -59.30
C LYS A 238 33.83 -10.69 -58.84
N ASP A 239 33.16 -10.94 -57.73
CA ASP A 239 32.93 -12.29 -57.22
C ASP A 239 31.91 -13.05 -58.07
N ILE A 240 30.99 -12.35 -58.74
CA ILE A 240 30.06 -12.96 -59.70
C ILE A 240 30.76 -13.29 -61.03
N LEU A 241 31.70 -12.47 -61.47
CA LEU A 241 32.46 -12.73 -62.68
C LEU A 241 33.49 -13.87 -62.50
N GLU A 242 34.11 -13.99 -61.32
CA GLU A 242 35.05 -15.08 -61.04
C GLU A 242 34.31 -16.43 -60.86
N ALA A 243 33.09 -16.46 -60.35
CA ALA A 243 32.28 -17.67 -60.22
C ALA A 243 31.78 -18.21 -61.57
N LEU A 244 31.72 -17.36 -62.61
CA LEU A 244 31.29 -17.76 -63.97
C LEU A 244 32.43 -18.25 -64.87
N TRP A 245 33.72 -18.09 -64.50
CA TRP A 245 34.83 -18.33 -65.38
C TRP A 245 35.90 -19.31 -64.87
N LYS A 246 35.78 -19.88 -63.65
CA LYS A 246 36.70 -20.90 -63.17
C LYS A 246 36.02 -22.29 -63.15
N PRO A 247 36.66 -23.34 -63.82
CA PRO A 247 36.18 -24.69 -63.62
C PRO A 247 36.48 -25.17 -62.21
N PRO A 248 35.73 -26.14 -61.69
CA PRO A 248 35.93 -26.66 -60.34
C PRO A 248 37.29 -27.27 -60.18
N GLN A 249 38.16 -26.66 -59.36
CA GLN A 249 39.46 -27.23 -59.00
C GLN A 249 39.43 -27.70 -57.53
N GLU A 250 40.02 -28.85 -57.32
CA GLU A 250 40.47 -29.66 -56.18
C GLU A 250 40.65 -28.99 -54.79
N ASN A 251 39.96 -27.92 -54.47
CA ASN A 251 39.95 -27.33 -53.11
C ASN A 251 38.88 -27.90 -52.21
N ASP A 252 38.04 -28.81 -52.71
CA ASP A 252 36.89 -29.32 -51.94
C ASP A 252 37.28 -30.26 -50.80
N GLU A 253 38.44 -30.96 -50.88
CA GLU A 253 38.86 -31.85 -49.79
C GLU A 253 39.43 -31.12 -48.59
N LYS A 254 40.21 -30.04 -48.79
CA LYS A 254 40.73 -29.23 -47.71
C LYS A 254 39.62 -28.41 -47.02
N GLN A 255 38.61 -28.03 -47.79
CA GLN A 255 37.43 -27.35 -47.19
C GLN A 255 36.57 -28.33 -46.39
N LYS A 256 36.43 -29.57 -46.81
CA LYS A 256 35.72 -30.64 -46.07
C LYS A 256 36.45 -31.09 -44.81
N GLU A 257 37.79 -31.10 -44.81
CA GLU A 257 38.61 -31.42 -43.63
C GLU A 257 38.57 -30.28 -42.58
N GLU A 258 38.48 -29.01 -43.01
CA GLU A 258 38.28 -27.88 -42.11
C GLU A 258 36.83 -27.80 -41.55
N GLU A 259 35.83 -28.24 -42.33
CA GLU A 259 34.41 -28.33 -41.89
C GLU A 259 34.16 -29.43 -40.85
N ASN A 260 35.04 -30.45 -40.75
CA ASN A 260 34.89 -31.58 -39.80
C ASN A 260 35.75 -31.46 -38.52
N LYS A 261 36.44 -30.35 -38.29
CA LYS A 261 37.15 -30.16 -37.02
C LYS A 261 36.18 -29.92 -35.87
N PRO A 262 36.32 -30.63 -34.74
CA PRO A 262 35.50 -30.37 -33.56
C PRO A 262 35.75 -28.95 -33.11
N LEU A 263 34.68 -28.28 -32.67
CA LEU A 263 34.74 -26.94 -32.08
C LEU A 263 35.70 -26.92 -30.89
N SER A 264 36.48 -25.88 -30.76
CA SER A 264 37.28 -25.67 -29.57
C SER A 264 36.34 -25.47 -28.36
N SER A 265 36.82 -25.71 -27.14
CA SER A 265 36.04 -25.52 -25.91
C SER A 265 35.50 -24.09 -25.77
N LEU A 266 36.19 -23.09 -26.32
CA LEU A 266 35.75 -21.69 -26.33
C LEU A 266 34.61 -21.46 -27.33
N GLU A 267 34.73 -22.02 -28.54
CA GLU A 267 33.68 -21.93 -29.57
C GLU A 267 32.41 -22.68 -29.13
N GLN A 268 32.58 -23.86 -28.48
CA GLN A 268 31.46 -24.58 -27.92
C GLN A 268 30.73 -23.75 -26.83
N ALA A 269 31.46 -23.12 -25.92
CA ALA A 269 30.88 -22.26 -24.91
C ALA A 269 30.16 -21.05 -25.52
N GLU A 270 30.66 -20.49 -26.62
CA GLU A 270 29.99 -19.43 -27.37
C GLU A 270 28.69 -19.91 -28.01
N VAL A 271 28.71 -21.09 -28.66
CA VAL A 271 27.51 -21.72 -29.24
C VAL A 271 26.45 -22.00 -28.17
N ASP A 272 26.88 -22.53 -27.03
CA ASP A 272 25.97 -22.83 -25.91
C ASP A 272 25.33 -21.55 -25.34
N ALA A 273 26.11 -20.49 -25.14
CA ALA A 273 25.60 -19.20 -24.64
C ALA A 273 24.60 -18.56 -25.62
N VAL A 274 24.88 -18.57 -26.92
CA VAL A 274 23.98 -18.05 -27.96
C VAL A 274 22.73 -18.90 -28.08
N SER A 275 22.88 -20.24 -28.03
CA SER A 275 21.75 -21.18 -28.08
C SER A 275 20.82 -21.02 -26.89
N GLU A 276 21.37 -20.86 -25.68
CA GLU A 276 20.59 -20.62 -24.46
C GLU A 276 19.77 -19.34 -24.56
N LYS A 277 20.37 -18.25 -25.06
CA LYS A 277 19.67 -16.98 -25.26
C LYS A 277 18.44 -17.13 -26.16
N THR A 278 18.48 -17.97 -27.18
CA THR A 278 17.37 -18.13 -28.14
C THR A 278 16.19 -18.93 -27.63
N ARG A 279 16.31 -19.61 -26.50
CA ARG A 279 15.24 -20.43 -25.90
C ARG A 279 14.05 -19.60 -25.37
N TYR A 280 14.26 -18.31 -25.09
CA TYR A 280 13.30 -17.46 -24.43
C TYR A 280 12.80 -16.36 -25.36
N PRO A 281 11.56 -15.85 -25.16
CA PRO A 281 11.06 -14.71 -25.90
C PRO A 281 11.97 -13.51 -25.69
N ALA A 282 12.15 -12.70 -26.74
CA ALA A 282 13.03 -11.55 -26.71
C ALA A 282 12.32 -10.23 -26.97
N TYR A 283 12.98 -9.16 -26.55
CA TYR A 283 12.53 -7.80 -26.62
C TYR A 283 13.57 -6.91 -27.28
N GLU A 284 13.12 -5.95 -28.08
CA GLU A 284 13.92 -4.77 -28.39
C GLU A 284 13.87 -3.85 -27.17
N VAL A 285 15.03 -3.45 -26.67
CA VAL A 285 15.17 -2.73 -25.39
C VAL A 285 15.95 -1.45 -25.57
N LEU A 286 15.47 -0.36 -24.96
CA LEU A 286 16.22 0.88 -24.77
C LEU A 286 16.28 1.19 -23.28
N ILE A 287 17.48 1.35 -22.74
CA ILE A 287 17.68 1.73 -21.35
C ILE A 287 18.15 3.19 -21.32
N ARG A 288 17.34 4.06 -20.76
CA ARG A 288 17.60 5.49 -20.64
C ARG A 288 17.73 5.88 -19.18
N VAL A 289 18.72 6.72 -18.88
CA VAL A 289 18.93 7.28 -17.54
C VAL A 289 18.94 8.79 -17.63
N VAL A 290 18.17 9.44 -16.78
CA VAL A 290 18.16 10.90 -16.61
C VAL A 290 18.30 11.22 -15.14
N VAL A 291 19.18 12.16 -14.83
CA VAL A 291 19.45 12.66 -13.48
C VAL A 291 19.27 14.17 -13.46
N SER A 292 18.51 14.66 -12.50
CA SER A 292 18.31 16.08 -12.22
C SER A 292 18.71 16.39 -10.78
N SER A 293 19.49 17.42 -10.56
CA SER A 293 19.92 17.86 -9.23
C SER A 293 20.20 19.37 -9.22
N ASN A 294 20.41 19.92 -8.05
CA ASN A 294 20.69 21.35 -7.86
C ASN A 294 22.02 21.79 -8.52
N THR A 295 22.94 20.87 -8.75
CA THR A 295 24.23 21.16 -9.39
C THR A 295 24.64 20.11 -10.42
N ALA A 296 25.31 20.51 -11.48
CA ALA A 296 25.84 19.61 -12.52
C ALA A 296 26.82 18.57 -11.94
N ALA A 297 27.66 18.99 -10.99
CA ALA A 297 28.62 18.08 -10.35
C ALA A 297 27.92 16.95 -9.57
N ARG A 298 26.83 17.27 -8.87
CA ARG A 298 26.01 16.29 -8.15
C ARG A 298 25.35 15.30 -9.11
N SER A 299 24.73 15.79 -10.18
CA SER A 299 24.12 14.95 -11.20
C SER A 299 25.13 14.03 -11.87
N GLN A 300 26.34 14.51 -12.16
CA GLN A 300 27.42 13.67 -12.70
C GLN A 300 27.86 12.58 -11.72
N SER A 301 27.94 12.89 -10.43
CA SER A 301 28.30 11.92 -9.38
C SER A 301 27.23 10.83 -9.29
N LEU A 302 25.95 11.19 -9.23
CA LEU A 302 24.84 10.24 -9.19
C LEU A 302 24.80 9.36 -10.44
N LEU A 303 24.98 9.95 -11.62
CA LEU A 303 25.03 9.22 -12.87
C LEU A 303 26.19 8.20 -12.91
N LYS A 304 27.39 8.58 -12.42
CA LYS A 304 28.54 7.68 -12.32
C LYS A 304 28.26 6.47 -11.43
N ASN A 305 27.56 6.66 -10.30
CA ASN A 305 27.18 5.57 -9.41
C ASN A 305 26.23 4.57 -10.11
N ILE A 306 25.28 5.09 -10.89
CA ILE A 306 24.36 4.24 -11.68
C ILE A 306 25.12 3.46 -12.75
N ILE A 307 26.01 4.14 -13.50
CA ILE A 307 26.82 3.49 -14.53
C ILE A 307 27.69 2.37 -13.91
N ALA A 308 28.27 2.63 -12.73
CA ALA A 308 29.06 1.63 -12.01
C ALA A 308 28.22 0.41 -11.59
N ALA A 309 26.97 0.62 -11.17
CA ALA A 309 26.07 -0.48 -10.83
C ALA A 309 25.74 -1.35 -12.04
N PHE A 310 25.63 -0.78 -13.24
CA PHE A 310 25.41 -1.52 -14.47
C PHE A 310 26.56 -2.44 -14.87
N ALA A 311 27.77 -2.27 -14.34
CA ALA A 311 28.88 -3.17 -14.58
C ALA A 311 28.61 -4.60 -14.05
N LEU A 312 27.66 -4.79 -13.13
CA LEU A 312 27.27 -6.11 -12.64
C LEU A 312 26.50 -6.95 -13.68
N PHE A 313 25.98 -6.32 -14.72
CA PHE A 313 25.32 -6.98 -15.84
C PHE A 313 26.29 -7.37 -16.96
N ASP A 314 27.58 -7.09 -16.80
CA ASP A 314 28.61 -7.42 -17.80
C ASP A 314 29.05 -8.88 -17.63
N SER A 315 28.96 -9.64 -18.71
CA SER A 315 29.61 -10.94 -18.86
C SER A 315 30.90 -10.75 -19.66
N PRO A 316 32.10 -10.91 -19.05
CA PRO A 316 33.38 -10.57 -19.71
C PRO A 316 33.63 -11.28 -21.03
N ARG A 317 33.15 -12.51 -21.15
CA ARG A 317 33.28 -13.30 -22.37
C ARG A 317 32.20 -12.99 -23.41
N ASN A 318 30.99 -12.71 -22.97
CA ASN A 318 29.82 -12.53 -23.81
C ASN A 318 29.56 -11.05 -24.10
N ASN A 319 28.64 -10.41 -23.40
CA ASN A 319 28.22 -9.04 -23.66
C ASN A 319 28.12 -8.20 -22.35
N GLY A 320 27.85 -6.94 -22.50
CA GLY A 320 27.67 -5.99 -21.42
C GLY A 320 27.19 -4.66 -21.97
N PHE A 321 27.10 -3.66 -21.10
CA PHE A 321 26.57 -2.38 -21.46
C PHE A 321 27.66 -1.31 -21.64
N LYS A 322 27.43 -0.39 -22.58
CA LYS A 322 28.17 0.85 -22.78
C LYS A 322 27.21 2.00 -22.64
N PHE A 323 27.55 2.98 -21.80
CA PHE A 323 26.78 4.21 -21.63
C PHE A 323 27.26 5.31 -22.57
N SER A 324 26.31 6.02 -23.17
CA SER A 324 26.58 7.17 -24.02
C SER A 324 25.82 8.38 -23.47
N VAL A 325 26.56 9.41 -23.02
CA VAL A 325 25.97 10.66 -22.55
C VAL A 325 25.44 11.45 -23.75
N THR A 326 24.19 11.89 -23.67
CA THR A 326 23.57 12.74 -24.70
C THR A 326 23.98 14.20 -24.49
N ARG A 327 24.44 14.85 -25.53
CA ARG A 327 24.87 16.26 -25.48
C ARG A 327 23.68 17.23 -25.47
N ASN A 328 22.61 16.88 -26.15
CA ASN A 328 21.39 17.67 -26.21
C ASN A 328 20.43 17.28 -25.04
N ILE A 329 20.43 18.13 -24.00
CA ILE A 329 19.66 17.91 -22.79
C ILE A 329 18.16 18.01 -23.06
N GLU A 330 17.72 18.92 -23.93
CA GLU A 330 16.30 19.08 -24.27
C GLU A 330 15.74 17.83 -24.98
N GLU A 331 16.52 17.28 -25.90
CA GLU A 331 16.16 16.08 -26.65
C GLU A 331 15.98 14.87 -25.72
N ILE A 332 16.95 14.63 -24.82
CA ILE A 332 16.87 13.48 -23.91
C ILE A 332 15.77 13.67 -22.87
N THR A 333 15.52 14.90 -22.41
CA THR A 333 14.44 15.23 -21.48
C THR A 333 13.09 14.99 -22.12
N THR A 334 12.89 15.50 -23.33
CA THR A 334 11.66 15.28 -24.11
C THR A 334 11.46 13.78 -24.38
N ALA A 335 12.51 13.08 -24.79
CA ALA A 335 12.47 11.65 -25.03
C ALA A 335 12.16 10.86 -23.75
N TYR A 336 12.62 11.31 -22.58
CA TYR A 336 12.32 10.72 -21.29
C TYR A 336 10.84 10.94 -20.90
N ILE A 337 10.35 12.20 -20.95
CA ILE A 337 8.98 12.56 -20.59
C ILE A 337 7.97 11.82 -21.49
N MET A 338 8.23 11.85 -22.80
CA MET A 338 7.37 11.22 -23.82
C MET A 338 7.57 9.72 -23.94
N ARG A 339 8.52 9.14 -23.20
CA ARG A 339 8.89 7.72 -23.30
C ARG A 339 9.13 7.31 -24.75
N PHE A 340 9.81 8.19 -25.48
CA PHE A 340 10.02 7.99 -26.91
C PHE A 340 10.97 6.82 -27.18
N PHE A 341 10.51 5.87 -28.00
CA PHE A 341 11.28 4.70 -28.39
C PHE A 341 11.57 4.74 -29.89
N PRO A 342 12.76 5.20 -30.33
CA PRO A 342 13.09 5.31 -31.75
C PRO A 342 12.95 3.98 -32.49
N GLN A 343 12.49 4.04 -33.75
CA GLN A 343 12.29 2.83 -34.55
C GLN A 343 13.59 2.21 -35.08
N GLN A 344 14.67 2.97 -35.04
CA GLN A 344 15.99 2.58 -35.56
C GLN A 344 16.95 2.12 -34.47
N ILE A 345 16.46 1.77 -33.28
CA ILE A 345 17.35 1.13 -32.31
C ILE A 345 17.78 -0.21 -32.87
N LYS A 346 18.90 -0.13 -33.54
CA LYS A 346 19.63 -1.30 -33.92
C LYS A 346 20.22 -1.85 -32.62
N TYR A 347 19.86 -3.09 -32.25
CA TYR A 347 20.81 -3.97 -31.61
C TYR A 347 20.76 -4.16 -30.10
N ASN A 348 19.86 -3.58 -29.34
CA ASN A 348 19.63 -4.04 -27.96
C ASN A 348 18.48 -5.06 -27.96
N ILE A 349 18.78 -6.30 -28.22
CA ILE A 349 17.82 -7.39 -28.08
C ILE A 349 18.20 -8.22 -26.87
N LEU A 350 17.29 -8.28 -25.90
CA LEU A 350 17.44 -9.04 -24.65
C LEU A 350 16.27 -10.02 -24.52
N ASN A 351 16.53 -11.20 -24.00
CA ASN A 351 15.49 -12.20 -23.74
C ASN A 351 14.82 -11.98 -22.38
N SER A 352 13.79 -12.76 -22.06
CA SER A 352 13.03 -12.61 -20.81
C SER A 352 13.85 -12.88 -19.54
N VAL A 353 14.90 -13.71 -19.59
CA VAL A 353 15.82 -13.98 -18.47
C VAL A 353 16.74 -12.77 -18.21
N GLU A 354 17.30 -12.20 -19.28
CA GLU A 354 18.11 -10.99 -19.22
C GLU A 354 17.29 -9.82 -18.72
N MET A 355 16.03 -9.68 -19.18
CA MET A 355 15.11 -8.64 -18.71
C MET A 355 14.74 -8.82 -17.25
N ALA A 356 14.47 -10.04 -16.78
CA ALA A 356 14.22 -10.33 -15.38
C ALA A 356 15.42 -9.97 -14.49
N THR A 357 16.65 -10.15 -15.01
CA THR A 357 17.87 -9.74 -14.32
C THR A 357 17.97 -8.22 -14.17
N LEU A 358 17.56 -7.47 -15.21
CA LEU A 358 17.65 -6.00 -15.24
C LEU A 358 16.56 -5.29 -14.44
N PHE A 359 15.34 -5.78 -14.56
CA PHE A 359 14.17 -5.20 -13.87
C PHE A 359 13.27 -6.29 -13.32
N HIS A 360 13.16 -6.34 -12.02
CA HIS A 360 12.23 -7.14 -11.22
C HIS A 360 11.87 -6.39 -9.95
N LEU A 361 10.84 -6.81 -9.24
CA LEU A 361 10.52 -6.24 -7.94
C LEU A 361 11.42 -6.88 -6.88
N PRO A 362 12.10 -6.06 -6.04
CA PRO A 362 13.09 -6.58 -5.10
C PRO A 362 12.45 -7.33 -3.94
N GLY A 363 13.05 -8.43 -3.52
CA GLY A 363 12.79 -9.08 -2.24
C GLY A 363 13.41 -8.30 -1.07
N SER A 364 13.10 -8.68 0.17
CA SER A 364 13.59 -7.97 1.37
C SER A 364 15.12 -7.94 1.47
N SER A 365 15.77 -9.01 1.07
CA SER A 365 17.24 -9.13 1.08
C SER A 365 17.94 -8.18 0.12
N SER A 366 17.23 -7.71 -0.90
CA SER A 366 17.76 -6.81 -1.93
C SER A 366 17.52 -5.33 -1.65
N ILE A 367 16.71 -4.99 -0.64
CA ILE A 367 16.41 -3.61 -0.27
C ILE A 367 17.42 -3.10 0.74
N PRO A 368 18.37 -2.23 0.33
CA PRO A 368 19.45 -1.77 1.21
C PRO A 368 19.02 -0.65 2.16
N THR A 369 17.88 0.01 1.92
CA THR A 369 17.49 1.23 2.65
C THR A 369 15.98 1.35 2.85
N SER A 370 15.58 2.17 3.84
CA SER A 370 14.17 2.54 4.09
C SER A 370 13.54 3.44 3.02
N GLN A 371 14.32 3.91 2.05
CA GLN A 371 13.81 4.75 0.94
C GLN A 371 12.96 3.95 -0.06
N VAL A 372 13.11 2.64 -0.11
CA VAL A 372 12.28 1.74 -0.89
C VAL A 372 11.13 1.25 -0.02
N LYS A 373 9.97 1.87 -0.15
CA LYS A 373 8.79 1.53 0.66
C LYS A 373 8.08 0.30 0.13
N ARG A 374 7.74 -0.61 1.03
CA ARG A 374 6.87 -1.75 0.78
C ARG A 374 5.49 -1.53 1.40
N GLN A 375 4.49 -2.25 0.94
CA GLN A 375 3.18 -2.27 1.58
C GLN A 375 3.28 -2.79 3.01
N MET A 376 2.47 -2.25 3.91
CA MET A 376 2.47 -2.66 5.32
C MET A 376 1.82 -4.03 5.53
N SER A 377 0.85 -4.38 4.68
CA SER A 377 0.08 -5.62 4.77
C SER A 377 -0.36 -6.09 3.40
N LYS A 378 -0.66 -7.39 3.31
CA LYS A 378 -1.23 -8.01 2.13
C LYS A 378 -2.65 -7.54 1.88
N GLN A 379 -2.97 -7.18 0.64
CA GLN A 379 -4.35 -7.01 0.20
C GLN A 379 -4.91 -8.36 -0.24
N VAL A 380 -6.09 -8.68 0.26
CA VAL A 380 -6.81 -9.91 -0.09
C VAL A 380 -8.16 -9.60 -0.72
N ASP A 381 -8.70 -10.53 -1.48
CA ASP A 381 -10.07 -10.40 -1.98
C ASP A 381 -11.04 -10.38 -0.80
N GLY A 382 -12.04 -9.53 -0.88
CA GLY A 382 -13.11 -9.45 0.11
C GLY A 382 -14.00 -10.70 0.08
N PRO A 383 -14.89 -10.83 1.05
CA PRO A 383 -15.84 -11.95 1.08
C PRO A 383 -16.66 -12.02 -0.20
N THR A 384 -17.04 -13.24 -0.60
CA THR A 384 -17.92 -13.47 -1.75
C THR A 384 -19.34 -13.02 -1.45
N ASP A 385 -19.78 -13.23 -0.21
CA ASP A 385 -21.11 -12.93 0.28
C ASP A 385 -21.11 -11.53 0.94
N VAL A 386 -21.18 -10.50 0.11
CA VAL A 386 -21.28 -9.11 0.57
C VAL A 386 -22.75 -8.79 0.82
N LEU A 387 -23.04 -8.23 1.99
CA LEU A 387 -24.37 -7.77 2.33
C LEU A 387 -24.75 -6.52 1.51
N ASP A 388 -25.92 -6.56 0.89
CA ASP A 388 -26.47 -5.40 0.15
C ASP A 388 -26.95 -4.30 1.10
N GLU A 389 -27.40 -4.68 2.31
CA GLU A 389 -27.91 -3.78 3.35
C GLU A 389 -27.09 -3.86 4.64
N GLY A 390 -27.13 -2.82 5.43
CA GLY A 390 -26.43 -2.72 6.72
C GLY A 390 -25.47 -1.56 6.79
N LEU A 391 -24.82 -1.42 7.92
CA LEU A 391 -23.87 -0.33 8.20
C LEU A 391 -22.61 -0.49 7.36
N LEU A 392 -22.30 0.48 6.52
CA LEU A 392 -21.08 0.51 5.72
C LEU A 392 -19.88 0.86 6.60
N ILE A 393 -18.92 -0.04 6.70
CA ILE A 393 -17.67 0.19 7.44
C ILE A 393 -16.49 0.59 6.55
N GLY A 394 -16.58 0.30 5.25
CA GLY A 394 -15.54 0.63 4.28
C GLY A 394 -15.71 -0.13 2.98
N TYR A 395 -14.63 -0.13 2.21
CA TYR A 395 -14.57 -0.83 0.93
C TYR A 395 -13.36 -1.75 0.91
N ASN A 396 -13.55 -2.98 0.46
CA ASN A 396 -12.44 -3.81 0.02
C ASN A 396 -12.11 -3.44 -1.43
N GLU A 397 -10.86 -3.10 -1.67
CA GLU A 397 -10.36 -2.83 -3.02
C GLU A 397 -9.27 -3.83 -3.36
N PHE A 398 -9.59 -4.73 -4.28
CA PHE A 398 -8.69 -5.78 -4.71
C PHE A 398 -8.69 -5.91 -6.23
N ARG A 399 -7.52 -5.82 -6.86
CA ARG A 399 -7.33 -5.90 -8.32
C ARG A 399 -8.21 -4.93 -9.12
N GLY A 400 -8.47 -3.74 -8.57
CA GLY A 400 -9.32 -2.71 -9.19
C GLY A 400 -10.82 -2.92 -9.01
N VAL A 401 -11.24 -4.00 -8.34
CA VAL A 401 -12.64 -4.23 -7.96
C VAL A 401 -12.87 -3.67 -6.57
N LYS A 402 -13.86 -2.77 -6.44
CA LYS A 402 -14.24 -2.13 -5.18
C LYS A 402 -15.53 -2.74 -4.67
N LYS A 403 -15.47 -3.46 -3.54
CA LYS A 403 -16.61 -4.11 -2.88
C LYS A 403 -16.97 -3.35 -1.60
N PRO A 404 -18.23 -2.92 -1.36
CA PRO A 404 -18.63 -2.34 -0.09
C PRO A 404 -18.64 -3.42 0.99
N ILE A 405 -18.09 -3.12 2.15
CA ILE A 405 -18.12 -4.03 3.31
C ILE A 405 -19.08 -3.47 4.35
N ARG A 406 -20.08 -4.25 4.70
CA ARG A 406 -21.17 -3.87 5.60
C ARG A 406 -21.29 -4.82 6.78
N ILE A 407 -21.74 -4.29 7.91
CA ILE A 407 -22.14 -5.09 9.07
C ILE A 407 -23.66 -5.14 9.12
N GLY A 408 -24.22 -6.34 9.09
CA GLY A 408 -25.65 -6.56 9.19
C GLY A 408 -26.21 -6.22 10.58
N THR A 409 -27.47 -5.84 10.67
CA THR A 409 -28.12 -5.46 11.93
C THR A 409 -28.05 -6.58 12.98
N LYS A 410 -28.13 -7.85 12.57
CA LYS A 410 -28.01 -9.01 13.48
C LYS A 410 -26.58 -9.13 14.05
N ASP A 411 -25.56 -8.85 13.23
CA ASP A 411 -24.16 -8.98 13.65
C ASP A 411 -23.74 -7.85 14.57
N ARG A 412 -24.30 -6.66 14.41
CA ARG A 412 -24.06 -5.51 15.31
C ARG A 412 -24.44 -5.83 16.77
N ARG A 413 -25.41 -6.72 17.01
CA ARG A 413 -25.81 -7.15 18.35
C ARG A 413 -24.78 -8.04 19.04
N ARG A 414 -23.73 -8.48 18.35
CA ARG A 414 -22.65 -9.33 18.88
C ARG A 414 -21.41 -8.56 19.32
N HIS A 415 -21.52 -7.26 19.44
CA HIS A 415 -20.45 -6.33 19.75
C HIS A 415 -19.46 -6.14 18.60
N VAL A 416 -18.80 -4.96 18.58
CA VAL A 416 -17.74 -4.61 17.64
C VAL A 416 -16.60 -4.01 18.45
N TYR A 417 -15.41 -4.57 18.32
CA TYR A 417 -14.20 -4.06 18.95
C TYR A 417 -13.28 -3.46 17.90
N ILE A 418 -12.94 -2.16 18.06
CA ILE A 418 -12.09 -1.43 17.11
C ILE A 418 -10.77 -1.12 17.81
N ILE A 419 -9.68 -1.74 17.31
CA ILE A 419 -8.33 -1.53 17.82
C ILE A 419 -7.45 -0.85 16.77
N GLY A 420 -6.59 0.04 17.22
CA GLY A 420 -5.64 0.73 16.34
C GLY A 420 -4.81 1.76 17.11
N GLN A 421 -3.69 2.13 16.56
CA GLN A 421 -2.81 3.17 17.10
C GLN A 421 -3.48 4.55 17.07
N THR A 422 -2.98 5.52 17.83
CA THR A 422 -3.44 6.90 17.76
C THR A 422 -3.23 7.49 16.36
N GLY A 423 -4.23 8.21 15.84
CA GLY A 423 -4.16 8.85 14.53
C GLY A 423 -4.54 7.98 13.31
N VAL A 424 -4.86 6.68 13.49
CA VAL A 424 -5.19 5.76 12.37
C VAL A 424 -6.66 5.78 11.94
N GLY A 425 -7.50 6.66 12.53
CA GLY A 425 -8.88 6.86 12.10
C GLY A 425 -9.96 6.09 12.88
N LYS A 426 -9.66 5.51 14.06
CA LYS A 426 -10.68 4.83 14.90
C LYS A 426 -11.90 5.73 15.18
N SER A 427 -11.64 6.94 15.62
CA SER A 427 -12.68 7.94 15.94
C SER A 427 -13.49 8.33 14.71
N VAL A 428 -12.85 8.52 13.57
CA VAL A 428 -13.52 8.82 12.29
C VAL A 428 -14.43 7.66 11.86
N LEU A 429 -14.01 6.41 12.06
CA LEU A 429 -14.85 5.26 11.79
C LEU A 429 -16.10 5.24 12.67
N GLN A 430 -15.95 5.45 14.00
CA GLN A 430 -17.07 5.51 14.93
C GLN A 430 -18.04 6.65 14.59
N GLU A 431 -17.51 7.83 14.27
CA GLU A 431 -18.29 8.98 13.85
C GLU A 431 -19.10 8.70 12.58
N ASN A 432 -18.48 8.07 11.57
CA ASN A 432 -19.17 7.67 10.35
C ASN A 432 -20.24 6.60 10.58
N MET A 433 -20.01 5.67 11.51
CA MET A 433 -21.02 4.68 11.91
C MET A 433 -22.22 5.36 12.56
N ALA A 434 -21.97 6.27 13.52
CA ALA A 434 -23.02 7.04 14.19
C ALA A 434 -23.79 7.94 13.21
N TYR A 435 -23.09 8.59 12.29
CA TYR A 435 -23.72 9.43 11.27
C TYR A 435 -24.65 8.62 10.33
N GLN A 436 -24.24 7.43 9.91
CA GLN A 436 -25.10 6.56 9.11
C GLN A 436 -26.36 6.15 9.88
N ASP A 437 -26.23 5.75 11.16
CA ASP A 437 -27.38 5.41 12.00
C ASP A 437 -28.33 6.60 12.16
N MET A 438 -27.79 7.80 12.31
CA MET A 438 -28.53 9.05 12.37
C MET A 438 -29.35 9.29 11.10
N MET A 439 -28.73 9.12 9.93
CA MET A 439 -29.38 9.27 8.63
C MET A 439 -30.42 8.16 8.34
N ASP A 440 -30.18 6.95 8.84
CA ASP A 440 -31.08 5.80 8.70
C ASP A 440 -32.28 5.84 9.69
N GLY A 441 -32.40 6.90 10.51
CA GLY A 441 -33.46 7.04 11.50
C GLY A 441 -33.32 6.16 12.73
N ARG A 442 -32.13 5.58 12.97
CA ARG A 442 -31.85 4.71 14.11
C ARG A 442 -31.45 5.50 15.35
N GLY A 443 -31.83 4.99 16.52
CA GLY A 443 -31.36 5.51 17.80
C GLY A 443 -30.05 4.86 18.22
N PHE A 444 -29.24 5.63 18.97
CA PHE A 444 -28.00 5.14 19.59
C PHE A 444 -27.57 6.01 20.76
N ALA A 445 -26.72 5.47 21.61
CA ALA A 445 -25.98 6.26 22.59
C ALA A 445 -24.51 6.35 22.18
N PHE A 446 -23.94 7.54 22.20
CA PHE A 446 -22.53 7.80 21.93
C PHE A 446 -21.89 8.40 23.17
N ILE A 447 -21.00 7.65 23.82
CA ILE A 447 -20.32 8.05 25.05
C ILE A 447 -18.86 8.38 24.71
N ASP A 448 -18.51 9.67 24.79
CA ASP A 448 -17.17 10.15 24.45
C ASP A 448 -16.43 10.70 25.68
N PRO A 449 -15.36 10.02 26.13
CA PRO A 449 -14.54 10.49 27.23
C PRO A 449 -13.85 11.83 26.98
N HIS A 450 -13.60 12.19 25.72
CA HIS A 450 -12.90 13.42 25.34
C HIS A 450 -13.86 14.56 24.97
N GLY A 451 -14.99 14.25 24.37
CA GLY A 451 -16.03 15.18 23.98
C GLY A 451 -15.96 15.68 22.54
N ASP A 452 -14.81 15.59 21.87
CA ASP A 452 -14.58 16.14 20.53
C ASP A 452 -15.48 15.49 19.47
N LEU A 453 -15.71 14.17 19.56
CA LEU A 453 -16.55 13.43 18.62
C LEU A 453 -18.03 13.78 18.79
N VAL A 454 -18.49 13.93 20.02
CA VAL A 454 -19.87 14.34 20.30
C VAL A 454 -20.13 15.73 19.75
N GLU A 455 -19.20 16.67 19.92
CA GLU A 455 -19.33 18.02 19.36
C GLU A 455 -19.33 17.99 17.81
N SER A 456 -18.50 17.16 17.20
CA SER A 456 -18.51 16.95 15.75
C SER A 456 -19.83 16.35 15.26
N LEU A 457 -20.38 15.35 15.96
CA LEU A 457 -21.67 14.73 15.64
C LEU A 457 -22.83 15.71 15.77
N LEU A 458 -22.85 16.57 16.80
CA LEU A 458 -23.85 17.63 16.95
C LEU A 458 -23.92 18.54 15.72
N GLY A 459 -22.76 18.89 15.14
CA GLY A 459 -22.69 19.70 13.92
C GLY A 459 -23.21 19.00 12.65
N LYS A 460 -23.43 17.69 12.71
CA LYS A 460 -23.88 16.85 11.57
C LYS A 460 -25.31 16.35 11.70
N VAL A 461 -26.00 16.72 12.77
CA VAL A 461 -27.40 16.30 13.00
C VAL A 461 -28.32 16.79 11.89
N PRO A 462 -29.06 15.89 11.21
CA PRO A 462 -30.08 16.29 10.26
C PRO A 462 -31.19 17.09 10.94
N LYS A 463 -31.79 18.05 10.22
CA LYS A 463 -32.86 18.90 10.78
C LYS A 463 -34.04 18.09 11.31
N GLU A 464 -34.34 16.99 10.65
CA GLU A 464 -35.45 16.08 10.97
C GLU A 464 -35.23 15.30 12.28
N ARG A 465 -33.95 15.26 12.77
CA ARG A 465 -33.55 14.49 13.97
C ARG A 465 -33.18 15.39 15.16
N VAL A 466 -33.29 16.71 15.05
CA VAL A 466 -32.89 17.64 16.11
C VAL A 466 -33.68 17.39 17.40
N GLU A 467 -34.99 17.13 17.30
CA GLU A 467 -35.87 16.83 18.43
C GLU A 467 -35.62 15.47 19.09
N ASP A 468 -34.83 14.60 18.42
CA ASP A 468 -34.47 13.29 18.94
C ASP A 468 -33.17 13.30 19.74
N ILE A 469 -32.45 14.44 19.76
CA ILE A 469 -31.14 14.56 20.40
C ILE A 469 -31.29 14.85 21.88
N ILE A 470 -30.63 14.03 22.69
CA ILE A 470 -30.40 14.29 24.09
C ILE A 470 -28.90 14.50 24.28
N TYR A 471 -28.52 15.73 24.57
CA TYR A 471 -27.13 16.11 24.76
C TYR A 471 -26.76 16.22 26.22
N PHE A 472 -26.04 15.25 26.75
CA PHE A 472 -25.55 15.26 28.11
C PHE A 472 -24.14 15.86 28.16
N ASN A 473 -24.04 17.05 28.78
CA ASN A 473 -22.76 17.75 28.94
C ASN A 473 -22.57 18.16 30.43
N PRO A 474 -21.76 17.41 31.19
CA PRO A 474 -21.49 17.72 32.59
C PRO A 474 -20.81 19.07 32.82
N ALA A 475 -20.19 19.65 31.81
CA ALA A 475 -19.56 20.97 31.90
C ALA A 475 -20.55 22.14 31.76
N ASP A 476 -21.83 21.88 31.44
CA ASP A 476 -22.88 22.88 31.44
C ASP A 476 -23.40 23.10 32.86
N MET A 477 -22.89 24.14 33.50
CA MET A 477 -23.30 24.54 34.85
C MET A 477 -24.62 25.33 34.89
N THR A 478 -25.10 25.76 33.73
CA THR A 478 -26.31 26.57 33.62
C THR A 478 -27.56 25.69 33.62
N ASN A 479 -27.49 24.57 32.90
CA ASN A 479 -28.61 23.63 32.75
C ASN A 479 -28.14 22.18 33.03
N PRO A 480 -27.80 21.86 34.29
CA PRO A 480 -27.30 20.55 34.64
C PRO A 480 -28.39 19.48 34.50
N ILE A 481 -28.13 18.45 33.71
CA ILE A 481 -29.05 17.33 33.54
C ILE A 481 -28.78 16.31 34.64
N GLY A 482 -29.83 15.95 35.40
CA GLY A 482 -29.74 14.95 36.46
C GLY A 482 -29.45 13.55 35.94
N LEU A 483 -28.61 12.80 36.67
CA LEU A 483 -28.34 11.39 36.43
C LEU A 483 -28.29 10.67 37.79
N ASN A 484 -29.42 10.09 38.19
CA ASN A 484 -29.53 9.38 39.46
C ASN A 484 -29.30 7.86 39.26
N MET A 485 -28.24 7.33 39.86
CA MET A 485 -27.95 5.92 39.80
C MET A 485 -28.88 5.02 40.62
N PHE A 486 -29.60 5.59 41.63
CA PHE A 486 -30.54 4.89 42.49
C PHE A 486 -32.00 4.97 42.00
N GLU A 487 -32.24 5.61 40.87
CA GLU A 487 -33.57 5.65 40.26
C GLU A 487 -33.88 4.31 39.61
N PHE A 488 -35.06 3.75 39.91
CA PHE A 488 -35.53 2.48 39.44
C PHE A 488 -37.03 2.57 39.06
N ASP A 489 -37.46 1.74 38.10
CA ASP A 489 -38.84 1.69 37.64
C ASP A 489 -39.64 0.64 38.42
N THR A 490 -38.98 -0.47 38.78
CA THR A 490 -39.62 -1.61 39.50
C THR A 490 -38.82 -2.01 40.74
N PRO A 491 -39.48 -2.46 41.82
CA PRO A 491 -38.79 -2.78 43.09
C PRO A 491 -37.70 -3.84 42.98
N ASP A 492 -37.81 -4.76 42.05
CA ASP A 492 -36.84 -5.85 41.80
C ASP A 492 -35.51 -5.32 41.21
N GLN A 493 -35.50 -4.13 40.67
CA GLN A 493 -34.25 -3.52 40.15
C GLN A 493 -33.35 -2.99 41.29
N LYS A 494 -33.86 -2.81 42.51
CA LYS A 494 -33.10 -2.21 43.63
C LYS A 494 -31.83 -3.00 43.94
N ASP A 495 -31.94 -4.31 44.15
CA ASP A 495 -30.77 -5.14 44.49
C ASP A 495 -29.73 -5.16 43.37
N PHE A 496 -30.18 -5.21 42.12
CA PHE A 496 -29.29 -5.13 40.94
C PHE A 496 -28.55 -3.83 40.91
N LEU A 497 -29.23 -2.67 41.03
CA LEU A 497 -28.62 -1.36 41.00
C LEU A 497 -27.64 -1.14 42.17
N VAL A 498 -27.95 -1.66 43.36
CA VAL A 498 -27.04 -1.62 44.50
C VAL A 498 -25.77 -2.46 44.23
N GLN A 499 -25.95 -3.63 43.66
CA GLN A 499 -24.78 -4.47 43.31
C GLN A 499 -23.89 -3.83 42.24
N GLU A 500 -24.51 -3.24 41.22
CA GLU A 500 -23.76 -2.54 40.18
C GLU A 500 -23.06 -1.29 40.72
N ALA A 501 -23.69 -0.59 41.65
CA ALA A 501 -23.04 0.54 42.35
C ALA A 501 -21.84 0.10 43.20
N ILE A 502 -21.90 -1.07 43.81
CA ILE A 502 -20.74 -1.71 44.49
C ILE A 502 -19.64 -2.06 43.48
N ASN A 503 -20.00 -2.71 42.37
CA ASN A 503 -19.07 -3.04 41.28
C ASN A 503 -18.39 -1.77 40.72
N MET A 504 -19.12 -0.67 40.63
CA MET A 504 -18.58 0.64 40.26
C MET A 504 -17.52 1.12 41.26
N LEU A 505 -17.75 1.00 42.57
CA LEU A 505 -16.76 1.36 43.59
C LEU A 505 -15.49 0.52 43.46
N TYR A 506 -15.61 -0.79 43.16
CA TYR A 506 -14.46 -1.61 42.83
C TYR A 506 -13.73 -1.07 41.59
N GLY A 507 -14.42 -0.81 40.51
CA GLY A 507 -13.84 -0.29 39.28
C GLY A 507 -13.15 1.08 39.43
N LEU A 508 -13.60 1.90 40.38
CA LEU A 508 -13.02 3.22 40.67
C LEU A 508 -11.82 3.14 41.59
N TYR A 509 -11.91 2.36 42.69
CA TYR A 509 -10.97 2.43 43.80
C TYR A 509 -10.16 1.16 44.01
N ASP A 510 -10.63 0.01 43.56
CA ASP A 510 -9.97 -1.29 43.77
C ASP A 510 -10.13 -2.28 42.59
N PRO A 511 -9.71 -1.89 41.38
CA PRO A 511 -9.85 -2.75 40.20
C PRO A 511 -9.05 -4.07 40.30
N GLY A 512 -8.09 -4.13 41.21
CA GLY A 512 -7.27 -5.33 41.47
C GLY A 512 -7.76 -6.19 42.63
N HIS A 513 -8.90 -5.85 43.29
CA HIS A 513 -9.42 -6.53 44.48
C HIS A 513 -8.37 -6.67 45.60
N THR A 514 -7.62 -5.62 45.86
CA THR A 514 -6.54 -5.58 46.85
C THR A 514 -7.04 -5.40 48.29
N GLY A 515 -8.34 -5.23 48.50
CA GLY A 515 -8.97 -5.04 49.80
C GLY A 515 -9.25 -3.57 50.17
N ILE A 516 -9.01 -2.63 49.24
CA ILE A 516 -9.38 -1.22 49.40
C ILE A 516 -10.92 -1.09 49.39
N VAL A 517 -11.61 -1.88 48.62
CA VAL A 517 -13.08 -2.09 48.67
C VAL A 517 -13.29 -3.50 49.17
N GLY A 518 -13.87 -3.68 50.33
CA GLY A 518 -14.05 -5.00 50.94
C GLY A 518 -15.43 -5.19 51.57
N PRO A 519 -15.73 -6.37 52.10
CA PRO A 519 -17.08 -6.75 52.57
C PRO A 519 -17.72 -5.77 53.56
N ARG A 520 -16.91 -5.11 54.38
CA ARG A 520 -17.42 -4.11 55.34
C ARG A 520 -17.93 -2.85 54.64
N LEU A 521 -17.21 -2.36 53.60
CA LEU A 521 -17.69 -1.24 52.80
C LEU A 521 -18.96 -1.63 52.03
N GLU A 522 -18.95 -2.80 51.42
CA GLU A 522 -20.11 -3.29 50.67
C GLU A 522 -21.35 -3.37 51.53
N HIS A 523 -21.23 -3.94 52.75
CA HIS A 523 -22.33 -4.09 53.67
C HIS A 523 -22.90 -2.72 54.10
N ILE A 524 -22.05 -1.77 54.47
CA ILE A 524 -22.43 -0.41 54.83
C ILE A 524 -23.10 0.30 53.65
N PHE A 525 -22.46 0.25 52.48
CA PHE A 525 -22.95 0.91 51.27
C PHE A 525 -24.32 0.35 50.85
N ARG A 526 -24.48 -0.98 50.85
CA ARG A 526 -25.74 -1.66 50.53
C ARG A 526 -26.87 -1.14 51.43
N ASN A 527 -26.68 -1.11 52.71
CA ASN A 527 -27.70 -0.65 53.65
C ASN A 527 -27.99 0.86 53.51
N CYS A 528 -27.01 1.71 53.22
CA CYS A 528 -27.22 3.10 52.87
C CYS A 528 -28.06 3.26 51.61
N ALA A 529 -27.70 2.55 50.55
CA ALA A 529 -28.39 2.63 49.26
C ALA A 529 -29.84 2.15 49.36
N LEU A 530 -30.10 1.01 50.03
CA LEU A 530 -31.45 0.49 50.24
C LEU A 530 -32.32 1.39 51.11
N LEU A 531 -31.73 2.06 52.14
CA LEU A 531 -32.40 3.06 52.93
C LEU A 531 -32.85 4.24 52.04
N LEU A 532 -31.93 4.78 51.23
CA LEU A 532 -32.19 5.90 50.34
C LEU A 532 -33.21 5.59 49.25
N MET A 533 -33.14 4.38 48.68
CA MET A 533 -34.08 3.88 47.63
C MET A 533 -35.47 3.51 48.20
N SER A 534 -35.64 3.48 49.51
CA SER A 534 -36.94 3.25 50.14
C SER A 534 -37.80 4.51 50.30
N ASP A 535 -37.19 5.70 50.20
CA ASP A 535 -37.92 6.96 50.29
C ASP A 535 -38.65 7.29 48.96
N PRO A 536 -39.95 7.51 48.97
CA PRO A 536 -40.70 7.93 47.78
C PRO A 536 -40.21 9.23 47.14
N ALA A 537 -39.57 10.11 47.88
CA ALA A 537 -38.96 11.32 47.36
C ALA A 537 -37.63 11.03 46.60
N GLY A 538 -37.18 9.79 46.67
CA GLY A 538 -35.90 9.36 46.12
C GLY A 538 -34.71 9.67 47.03
N GLY A 539 -33.59 9.03 46.74
CA GLY A 539 -32.30 9.31 47.35
C GLY A 539 -31.23 9.39 46.29
N THR A 540 -30.08 9.92 46.62
CA THR A 540 -29.00 10.14 45.68
C THR A 540 -27.67 9.56 46.20
N PHE A 541 -26.74 9.33 45.28
CA PHE A 541 -25.41 8.83 45.62
C PHE A 541 -24.66 9.75 46.61
N ILE A 542 -24.86 11.06 46.53
CA ILE A 542 -24.22 12.03 47.44
C ILE A 542 -24.85 12.04 48.85
N ASP A 543 -25.98 11.37 49.05
CA ASP A 543 -26.61 11.27 50.38
C ASP A 543 -26.04 10.12 51.21
N ILE A 544 -25.25 9.22 50.64
CA ILE A 544 -24.60 8.10 51.34
C ILE A 544 -23.81 8.57 52.57
N PRO A 545 -22.93 9.58 52.49
CA PRO A 545 -22.24 10.11 53.67
C PRO A 545 -23.19 10.66 54.76
N LYS A 546 -24.33 11.26 54.39
CA LYS A 546 -25.30 11.75 55.36
C LYS A 546 -25.92 10.63 56.18
N CYS A 547 -26.16 9.47 55.55
CA CYS A 547 -26.63 8.28 56.28
C CYS A 547 -25.68 7.86 57.40
N LEU A 548 -24.39 8.11 57.25
CA LEU A 548 -23.36 7.68 58.22
C LEU A 548 -23.07 8.72 59.30
N ILE A 549 -23.39 10.01 59.05
CA ILE A 549 -23.00 11.13 59.91
C ILE A 549 -24.21 11.74 60.62
N ASP A 550 -25.42 11.68 60.03
CA ASP A 550 -26.62 12.35 60.53
C ASP A 550 -27.72 11.34 60.92
N PRO A 551 -27.86 11.04 62.23
CA PRO A 551 -28.89 10.10 62.73
C PRO A 551 -30.32 10.58 62.48
N GLU A 552 -30.57 11.90 62.48
CA GLU A 552 -31.92 12.39 62.22
C GLU A 552 -32.30 12.22 60.74
N PHE A 553 -31.34 12.36 59.85
CA PHE A 553 -31.53 12.05 58.45
C PHE A 553 -31.93 10.57 58.26
N VAL A 554 -31.23 9.64 58.89
CA VAL A 554 -31.54 8.20 58.85
C VAL A 554 -32.94 7.93 59.41
N LYS A 555 -33.27 8.49 60.55
CA LYS A 555 -34.57 8.34 61.18
C LYS A 555 -35.71 8.85 60.29
N SER A 556 -35.47 9.91 59.54
CA SER A 556 -36.44 10.46 58.58
C SER A 556 -36.73 9.51 57.44
N LYS A 557 -35.73 8.73 56.98
CA LYS A 557 -35.83 7.77 55.88
C LYS A 557 -36.35 6.40 56.33
N LEU A 558 -36.00 5.95 57.52
CA LEU A 558 -36.44 4.67 58.08
C LEU A 558 -37.97 4.48 58.12
N LYS A 559 -38.74 5.56 58.12
CA LYS A 559 -40.19 5.52 58.05
C LYS A 559 -40.76 4.82 56.81
N TYR A 560 -39.97 4.78 55.74
CA TYR A 560 -40.38 4.23 54.46
C TYR A 560 -39.80 2.85 54.20
N VAL A 561 -38.90 2.38 55.08
CA VAL A 561 -38.24 1.05 54.91
C VAL A 561 -39.18 -0.05 55.40
N THR A 562 -39.40 -1.01 54.52
CA THR A 562 -40.21 -2.24 54.82
C THR A 562 -39.34 -3.47 55.04
N ASP A 563 -38.09 -3.46 54.61
CA ASP A 563 -37.18 -4.58 54.75
C ASP A 563 -36.68 -4.70 56.20
N PRO A 564 -36.96 -5.81 56.88
CA PRO A 564 -36.53 -6.02 58.27
C PRO A 564 -35.02 -5.99 58.45
N GLN A 565 -34.24 -6.43 57.47
CA GLN A 565 -32.78 -6.49 57.56
C GLN A 565 -32.16 -5.09 57.53
N VAL A 566 -32.69 -4.23 56.70
CA VAL A 566 -32.27 -2.82 56.64
C VAL A 566 -32.66 -2.10 57.91
N ILE A 567 -33.86 -2.38 58.46
CA ILE A 567 -34.29 -1.84 59.74
C ILE A 567 -33.37 -2.30 60.88
N ASP A 568 -33.06 -3.60 60.94
CA ASP A 568 -32.20 -4.14 61.99
C ASP A 568 -30.75 -3.60 61.88
N PHE A 569 -30.26 -3.41 60.67
CA PHE A 569 -28.96 -2.75 60.49
C PHE A 569 -28.94 -1.38 61.10
N TRP A 570 -29.89 -0.52 60.77
CA TRP A 570 -29.89 0.89 61.23
C TRP A 570 -30.29 1.07 62.66
N THR A 571 -31.09 0.16 63.24
CA THR A 571 -31.60 0.28 64.63
C THR A 571 -30.74 -0.49 65.65
N LYS A 572 -30.03 -1.53 65.22
CA LYS A 572 -29.27 -2.40 66.12
C LYS A 572 -27.77 -2.48 65.76
N GLU A 573 -27.47 -2.92 64.53
CA GLU A 573 -26.11 -3.25 64.13
C GLU A 573 -25.21 -2.02 64.02
N PHE A 574 -25.64 -1.02 63.25
CA PHE A 574 -24.84 0.21 63.03
C PHE A 574 -24.63 0.99 64.34
N PRO A 575 -25.65 1.23 65.21
CA PRO A 575 -25.43 1.85 66.49
C PRO A 575 -24.52 1.05 67.44
N ALA A 576 -24.59 -0.29 67.39
CA ALA A 576 -23.68 -1.11 68.17
C ALA A 576 -22.21 -1.01 67.67
N SER A 577 -22.01 -0.97 66.33
CA SER A 577 -20.69 -0.77 65.75
C SER A 577 -20.08 0.60 66.06
N GLN A 578 -20.92 1.63 66.21
CA GLN A 578 -20.48 3.00 66.56
C GLN A 578 -19.90 3.12 68.00
N ARG A 579 -20.14 2.12 68.84
CA ARG A 579 -19.57 2.09 70.20
C ARG A 579 -18.14 1.56 70.26
N SER A 580 -17.61 1.03 69.18
CA SER A 580 -16.21 0.55 69.10
C SER A 580 -15.24 1.71 68.88
N ASN A 581 -14.00 1.57 69.34
CA ASN A 581 -12.96 2.57 69.17
C ASN A 581 -12.58 2.80 67.69
N GLU A 582 -12.91 1.89 66.79
CA GLU A 582 -12.65 1.95 65.36
C GLU A 582 -13.79 2.59 64.53
N ALA A 583 -14.90 2.90 65.17
CA ALA A 583 -16.11 3.38 64.48
C ALA A 583 -15.89 4.66 63.67
N GLY A 584 -15.18 5.60 64.24
CA GLY A 584 -14.89 6.89 63.58
C GLY A 584 -13.97 6.75 62.35
N GLU A 585 -13.03 5.81 62.42
CA GLU A 585 -12.13 5.54 61.30
C GLU A 585 -12.85 4.93 60.11
N VAL A 586 -13.76 3.99 60.35
CA VAL A 586 -14.55 3.33 59.28
C VAL A 586 -15.48 4.31 58.58
N VAL A 587 -16.22 5.11 59.36
CA VAL A 587 -17.09 6.15 58.78
C VAL A 587 -16.29 7.16 57.97
N SER A 588 -15.18 7.65 58.52
CA SER A 588 -14.30 8.58 57.83
C SER A 588 -13.74 7.99 56.53
N TRP A 589 -13.34 6.73 56.57
CA TRP A 589 -12.79 6.02 55.43
C TRP A 589 -13.83 5.82 54.32
N VAL A 590 -15.09 5.46 54.67
CA VAL A 590 -16.19 5.36 53.69
C VAL A 590 -16.49 6.73 53.10
N VAL A 591 -16.70 7.75 53.94
CA VAL A 591 -17.02 9.13 53.53
C VAL A 591 -15.96 9.71 52.58
N ALA A 592 -14.67 9.42 52.83
CA ALA A 592 -13.59 9.89 51.99
C ALA A 592 -13.69 9.42 50.53
N LYS A 593 -14.33 8.27 50.24
CA LYS A 593 -14.57 7.79 48.89
C LYS A 593 -15.54 8.65 48.08
N PHE A 594 -16.41 9.36 48.76
CA PHE A 594 -17.41 10.24 48.13
C PHE A 594 -16.95 11.71 48.03
N GLY A 595 -15.94 12.08 48.81
CA GLY A 595 -15.42 13.44 48.88
C GLY A 595 -15.15 14.07 47.50
N PRO A 596 -14.42 13.44 46.59
CA PRO A 596 -14.13 13.99 45.26
C PRO A 596 -15.36 14.32 44.41
N PHE A 597 -16.45 13.58 44.57
CA PHE A 597 -17.70 13.79 43.82
C PHE A 597 -18.57 14.89 44.49
N ILE A 598 -18.60 14.94 45.80
CA ILE A 598 -19.39 15.91 46.56
C ILE A 598 -18.75 17.29 46.53
N SER A 599 -17.42 17.39 46.51
CA SER A 599 -16.70 18.65 46.46
C SER A 599 -16.76 19.34 45.09
N ASN A 600 -17.09 18.59 44.02
CA ASN A 600 -17.20 19.14 42.67
C ASN A 600 -18.63 19.60 42.39
N ASP A 601 -18.81 20.91 42.10
CA ASP A 601 -20.12 21.52 41.88
C ASP A 601 -20.89 20.91 40.73
N ALA A 602 -20.23 20.64 39.60
CA ALA A 602 -20.86 20.00 38.43
C ALA A 602 -21.37 18.61 38.80
N MET A 603 -20.54 17.80 39.49
CA MET A 603 -20.95 16.47 39.92
C MET A 603 -22.14 16.51 40.88
N ARG A 604 -22.13 17.41 41.89
CA ARG A 604 -23.27 17.57 42.80
C ARG A 604 -24.56 17.90 42.07
N ASN A 605 -24.49 18.78 41.07
CA ASN A 605 -25.65 19.18 40.29
C ASN A 605 -26.20 18.07 39.40
N ILE A 606 -25.39 17.09 39.03
CA ILE A 606 -25.78 15.95 38.18
C ILE A 606 -26.27 14.78 39.02
N ILE A 607 -25.38 14.23 39.89
CA ILE A 607 -25.67 13.00 40.64
C ILE A 607 -26.43 13.26 41.95
N GLY A 608 -26.68 14.52 42.32
CA GLY A 608 -27.45 14.92 43.47
C GLY A 608 -28.92 15.17 43.18
N GLN A 609 -29.38 15.07 41.96
CA GLN A 609 -30.80 15.15 41.63
C GLN A 609 -31.47 13.80 41.86
N THR A 610 -32.65 13.78 42.48
CA THR A 610 -33.40 12.57 42.81
C THR A 610 -34.04 11.91 41.58
N LYS A 611 -34.19 12.67 40.50
CA LYS A 611 -34.68 12.17 39.21
C LYS A 611 -33.68 12.47 38.10
N SER A 612 -33.52 11.50 37.19
CA SER A 612 -32.75 11.73 35.98
C SER A 612 -33.51 12.64 35.01
N GLY A 613 -32.80 13.46 34.23
CA GLY A 613 -33.39 14.36 33.25
C GLY A 613 -33.93 13.64 31.99
N PHE A 614 -33.71 12.34 31.86
CA PHE A 614 -34.18 11.52 30.76
C PHE A 614 -34.35 10.05 31.20
N ASN A 615 -35.22 9.33 30.50
CA ASN A 615 -35.42 7.90 30.72
C ASN A 615 -34.73 7.09 29.57
N LEU A 616 -33.78 6.23 29.93
CA LEU A 616 -33.01 5.45 28.95
C LEU A 616 -33.89 4.48 28.16
N ARG A 617 -34.92 3.87 28.79
CA ARG A 617 -35.86 2.99 28.11
C ARG A 617 -36.62 3.73 27.02
N GLU A 618 -37.10 4.94 27.34
CA GLU A 618 -37.79 5.80 26.38
C GLU A 618 -36.88 6.21 25.22
N ILE A 619 -35.60 6.46 25.49
CA ILE A 619 -34.59 6.74 24.46
C ILE A 619 -34.44 5.58 23.51
N MET A 620 -34.31 4.36 24.04
CA MET A 620 -34.16 3.14 23.23
C MET A 620 -35.41 2.81 22.42
N ASP A 621 -36.58 2.86 23.06
CA ASP A 621 -37.84 2.47 22.44
C ASP A 621 -38.29 3.45 21.34
N ASN A 622 -37.92 4.73 21.43
CA ASN A 622 -38.27 5.78 20.47
C ASN A 622 -37.16 6.14 19.49
N ASN A 623 -36.10 5.31 19.38
CA ASN A 623 -34.96 5.56 18.48
C ASN A 623 -34.33 6.94 18.64
N LYS A 624 -34.30 7.50 19.87
CA LYS A 624 -33.65 8.77 20.16
C LYS A 624 -32.13 8.60 20.19
N ILE A 625 -31.43 9.72 20.13
CA ILE A 625 -29.98 9.78 20.07
C ILE A 625 -29.46 10.43 21.36
N LEU A 626 -28.72 9.67 22.14
CA LEU A 626 -28.08 10.15 23.35
C LEU A 626 -26.60 10.44 23.10
N LEU A 627 -26.21 11.69 23.16
CA LEU A 627 -24.83 12.15 23.00
C LEU A 627 -24.25 12.54 24.36
N VAL A 628 -23.31 11.75 24.86
CA VAL A 628 -22.70 11.92 26.19
C VAL A 628 -21.27 12.45 26.02
N ASN A 629 -21.10 13.73 26.34
CA ASN A 629 -19.82 14.42 26.36
C ASN A 629 -19.22 14.40 27.77
N LEU A 630 -18.34 13.46 28.08
CA LEU A 630 -17.76 13.36 29.41
C LEU A 630 -16.65 14.38 29.68
N SER A 631 -16.12 15.02 28.66
CA SER A 631 -15.13 16.14 28.74
C SER A 631 -14.06 15.96 29.83
N LYS A 632 -13.32 14.83 29.76
CA LYS A 632 -12.30 14.48 30.76
C LYS A 632 -11.37 15.66 31.12
N GLY A 633 -11.04 16.51 30.15
CA GLY A 633 -10.22 17.70 30.35
C GLY A 633 -10.87 18.78 31.22
N LYS A 634 -12.21 18.86 31.24
CA LYS A 634 -12.97 19.83 32.05
C LYS A 634 -13.42 19.27 33.40
N MET A 635 -13.84 17.99 33.42
CA MET A 635 -14.38 17.32 34.60
C MET A 635 -13.35 16.64 35.50
N GLY A 636 -12.18 16.34 34.95
CA GLY A 636 -11.18 15.47 35.58
C GLY A 636 -11.45 13.97 35.31
N GLU A 637 -10.41 13.17 35.45
CA GLU A 637 -10.46 11.74 35.07
C GLU A 637 -11.42 10.93 35.94
N LEU A 638 -11.41 11.12 37.24
CA LEU A 638 -12.22 10.37 38.20
C LEU A 638 -13.72 10.62 37.98
N ASN A 639 -14.10 11.89 37.80
CA ASN A 639 -15.48 12.27 37.57
C ASN A 639 -16.03 11.79 36.24
N SER A 640 -15.25 11.92 35.16
CA SER A 640 -15.59 11.37 33.84
C SER A 640 -15.75 9.84 33.88
N LYS A 641 -14.86 9.15 34.60
CA LYS A 641 -14.92 7.70 34.78
C LYS A 641 -16.17 7.28 35.54
N LEU A 642 -16.53 8.00 36.63
CA LEU A 642 -17.75 7.75 37.39
C LEU A 642 -18.99 7.88 36.49
N LEU A 643 -19.15 9.00 35.79
CA LEU A 643 -20.30 9.23 34.91
C LEU A 643 -20.37 8.19 33.81
N GLY A 644 -19.24 7.85 33.17
CA GLY A 644 -19.18 6.82 32.15
C GLY A 644 -19.63 5.45 32.66
N ILE A 645 -19.20 5.05 33.84
CA ILE A 645 -19.64 3.79 34.47
C ILE A 645 -21.13 3.83 34.79
N ILE A 646 -21.66 4.95 35.31
CA ILE A 646 -23.10 5.09 35.60
C ILE A 646 -23.91 4.92 34.31
N PHE A 647 -23.51 5.52 33.20
CA PHE A 647 -24.17 5.29 31.90
C PHE A 647 -24.18 3.85 31.50
N VAL A 648 -23.01 3.19 31.50
CA VAL A 648 -22.91 1.77 31.11
C VAL A 648 -23.72 0.86 32.03
N MET A 649 -23.76 1.16 33.32
CA MET A 649 -24.53 0.41 34.31
C MET A 649 -26.05 0.55 34.09
N LYS A 650 -26.52 1.72 33.69
CA LYS A 650 -27.95 2.00 33.52
C LYS A 650 -28.50 1.52 32.16
N PHE A 651 -27.65 1.28 31.13
CA PHE A 651 -28.02 0.63 29.88
C PHE A 651 -28.14 -0.89 30.02
#